data_35b5f2fb661c5adcc202ef28edacd582
#
_entry.id   35b5f2fb661c5adcc202ef28edacd582
#
_cell.length_a   1.000
_cell.length_b   1.000
_cell.length_c   1.000
_cell.angle_alpha   90.00
_cell.angle_beta   90.00
_cell.angle_gamma   90.00
#
_symmetry.space_group_name_H-M   'P 1'
#
loop_
_entity.id
_entity.type
_entity.pdbx_description
1 polymer ?
#
loop_
_entity_poly.entity_id
_entity_poly.type
_entity_poly.pdbx_seq_one_letter_code
_entity_poly.pdbx_strand_id
1 'polypeptide(L)'
;MFTSPKYYFNRELSWLKFNQRVVLEAMDTSNPLMERLRFIAIASSNLDEFFMIRVAGLRHQAMNGIVKYDAAHMDAKAQLKAIDESVQRLVSLQYTYLHRVLADLKEKGFSFFHPEELDVKTKAWLRHYFEEQIYPVVTPLAVDSGHPFPFLANNTINAIVRIFQVQPDGTKDYKIAILPIPSVLDRIIEVPSSSNKEHRFVYLEDVISYYAIQFFQGYGIEEAMIFRLTRDADLEIDEEDAKDLLTEVEASLRRRRRGDAVRLEVVGDGSPELLRTVLASVELEEKDVYHIDGHLDCRMYFDFSNYPGYDNLRYKPFEPKIPSDLIGFEGENLLDVIRNRDIFVHHPFESFSVVEQFVAQAAVDPNVLAIKQTLYRVSGESPIIASLIKAADNGKQVTVLMEVKARFDEEHNITMARRLEKAGCHVIYGLKGLKTHSKITMVVRREEDGIRRYVHLATGNYNGKTARIYTDCGIFTCNDEYGDDASRFFNLISGYSDPPIWNKFIVAPLNLRERIMDLIDEEIQCAKRGEDAYIIAKMNSLLDKKVIAKLYEASANGVRIDLIVRGICTLRPGIVGVSDNITVRSIVGRFLEHHRLFYFRNGGNEKIFLSSADWMPRNLNERVELMIPIEDKRHKARIKGILDLYLVDTLKAHLMRADGSYYKVSNIEGPLSAQEELMEAANTQDSREQMTVIERFKPMFKMKE
;
A
#
# COMPACT_ATOMS: atom_id res chain seq x y z
N MET A 1 26.92 -19.39 1.36
CA MET A 1 28.10 -18.70 0.82
C MET A 1 27.92 -17.18 0.78
N PHE A 2 26.83 -16.62 0.32
CA PHE A 2 26.61 -15.18 0.13
C PHE A 2 25.89 -14.48 1.30
N THR A 3 26.36 -14.66 2.55
CA THR A 3 25.73 -14.13 3.76
C THR A 3 26.38 -12.86 4.30
N SER A 4 27.48 -12.39 3.67
CA SER A 4 28.19 -11.18 4.09
C SER A 4 27.30 -9.93 3.94
N PRO A 5 27.30 -9.01 4.93
CA PRO A 5 26.52 -7.78 4.89
C PRO A 5 26.72 -6.91 3.63
N LYS A 6 27.92 -6.96 3.04
CA LYS A 6 28.24 -6.21 1.80
C LYS A 6 27.34 -6.55 0.59
N TYR A 7 26.64 -7.68 0.63
CA TYR A 7 25.72 -8.14 -0.42
C TYR A 7 24.28 -7.67 -0.20
N TYR A 8 23.98 -6.96 0.87
CA TYR A 8 22.64 -6.57 1.21
C TYR A 8 22.50 -5.05 1.39
N PHE A 9 21.32 -4.53 1.03
CA PHE A 9 20.92 -3.19 1.42
C PHE A 9 20.16 -3.22 2.74
N ASN A 10 20.18 -2.06 3.44
CA ASN A 10 19.27 -1.83 4.55
C ASN A 10 17.83 -1.75 4.03
N ARG A 11 16.92 -2.37 4.75
CA ARG A 11 15.49 -2.44 4.41
C ARG A 11 14.82 -1.08 4.36
N GLU A 12 15.06 -0.25 5.37
CA GLU A 12 14.37 1.04 5.53
C GLU A 12 14.85 2.05 4.49
N LEU A 13 16.14 2.06 4.19
CA LEU A 13 16.70 2.88 3.12
C LEU A 13 16.20 2.44 1.73
N SER A 14 16.03 1.13 1.53
CA SER A 14 15.42 0.62 0.31
C SER A 14 13.96 1.07 0.19
N TRP A 15 13.21 1.11 1.30
CA TRP A 15 11.84 1.62 1.34
C TRP A 15 11.78 3.12 0.99
N LEU A 16 12.70 3.93 1.54
CA LEU A 16 12.79 5.35 1.20
C LEU A 16 13.08 5.57 -0.29
N LYS A 17 13.93 4.72 -0.91
CA LYS A 17 14.13 4.71 -2.36
C LYS A 17 12.87 4.36 -3.15
N PHE A 18 12.02 3.48 -2.62
CA PHE A 18 10.71 3.24 -3.22
C PHE A 18 9.82 4.50 -3.12
N ASN A 19 9.69 5.12 -1.95
CA ASN A 19 8.88 6.32 -1.81
C ASN A 19 9.43 7.49 -2.65
N GLN A 20 10.74 7.55 -2.87
CA GLN A 20 11.35 8.50 -3.80
C GLN A 20 10.85 8.28 -5.24
N ARG A 21 10.70 7.01 -5.70
CA ARG A 21 10.12 6.73 -7.03
C ARG A 21 8.67 7.17 -7.14
N VAL A 22 7.89 7.07 -6.04
CA VAL A 22 6.52 7.62 -5.99
C VAL A 22 6.54 9.14 -6.14
N VAL A 23 7.44 9.85 -5.45
CA VAL A 23 7.62 11.31 -5.59
C VAL A 23 8.01 11.69 -7.03
N LEU A 24 8.87 10.90 -7.69
CA LEU A 24 9.30 11.17 -9.07
C LEU A 24 8.14 11.14 -10.07
N GLU A 25 7.08 10.38 -9.83
CA GLU A 25 5.88 10.37 -10.70
C GLU A 25 5.18 11.75 -10.75
N ALA A 26 5.37 12.60 -9.75
CA ALA A 26 4.85 13.98 -9.78
C ALA A 26 5.51 14.85 -10.87
N MET A 27 6.71 14.51 -11.33
CA MET A 27 7.41 15.22 -12.39
C MET A 27 7.33 14.53 -13.75
N ASP A 28 6.79 13.33 -13.81
CA ASP A 28 6.56 12.64 -15.06
C ASP A 28 5.38 13.25 -15.82
N THR A 29 5.68 13.95 -16.92
CA THR A 29 4.68 14.64 -17.74
C THR A 29 3.77 13.69 -18.52
N SER A 30 4.06 12.39 -18.54
CA SER A 30 3.12 11.38 -19.04
C SER A 30 1.91 11.22 -18.12
N ASN A 31 2.02 11.62 -16.84
CA ASN A 31 0.92 11.65 -15.91
C ASN A 31 0.12 12.96 -16.05
N PRO A 32 -1.22 12.92 -16.08
CA PRO A 32 -2.07 14.09 -15.99
C PRO A 32 -1.79 14.93 -14.74
N LEU A 33 -2.01 16.24 -14.81
CA LEU A 33 -1.56 17.19 -13.79
C LEU A 33 -2.16 16.92 -12.38
N MET A 34 -3.45 16.59 -12.28
CA MET A 34 -4.08 16.24 -11.00
C MET A 34 -3.58 14.91 -10.43
N GLU A 35 -3.15 13.98 -11.29
CA GLU A 35 -2.52 12.73 -10.83
C GLU A 35 -1.10 12.97 -10.33
N ARG A 36 -0.35 13.90 -10.94
CA ARG A 36 0.95 14.34 -10.43
C ARG A 36 0.84 14.89 -9.02
N LEU A 37 -0.19 15.67 -8.75
CA LEU A 37 -0.51 16.18 -7.41
C LEU A 37 -0.89 15.02 -6.45
N ARG A 38 -1.66 14.04 -6.93
CA ARG A 38 -2.04 12.85 -6.16
C ARG A 38 -0.83 12.00 -5.76
N PHE A 39 0.20 11.89 -6.61
CA PHE A 39 1.44 11.18 -6.26
C PHE A 39 2.19 11.87 -5.11
N ILE A 40 2.15 13.19 -5.01
CA ILE A 40 2.67 13.94 -3.84
C ILE A 40 1.91 13.52 -2.56
N ALA A 41 0.58 13.45 -2.64
CA ALA A 41 -0.26 13.04 -1.50
C ALA A 41 0.00 11.58 -1.08
N ILE A 42 0.16 10.66 -2.06
CA ILE A 42 0.50 9.25 -1.82
C ILE A 42 1.86 9.16 -1.10
N ALA A 43 2.87 9.89 -1.58
CA ALA A 43 4.21 9.87 -0.98
C ALA A 43 4.20 10.39 0.47
N SER A 44 3.39 11.43 0.75
CA SER A 44 3.18 11.96 2.11
C SER A 44 2.51 10.93 3.02
N SER A 45 1.43 10.31 2.57
CA SER A 45 0.73 9.26 3.30
C SER A 45 1.63 8.05 3.61
N ASN A 46 2.43 7.63 2.63
CA ASN A 46 3.40 6.55 2.80
C ASN A 46 4.44 6.90 3.86
N LEU A 47 4.93 8.14 3.86
CA LEU A 47 5.95 8.60 4.81
C LEU A 47 5.37 8.66 6.24
N ASP A 48 4.12 9.09 6.41
CA ASP A 48 3.43 9.05 7.70
C ASP A 48 3.39 7.63 8.26
N GLU A 49 2.95 6.65 7.47
CA GLU A 49 2.92 5.25 7.89
C GLU A 49 4.32 4.73 8.24
N PHE A 50 5.33 5.12 7.47
CA PHE A 50 6.71 4.74 7.74
C PHE A 50 7.20 5.24 9.11
N PHE A 51 6.89 6.48 9.47
CA PHE A 51 7.23 7.03 10.79
C PHE A 51 6.42 6.35 11.90
N MET A 52 5.11 6.26 11.73
CA MET A 52 4.21 5.66 12.74
C MET A 52 4.57 4.23 13.13
N ILE A 53 5.22 3.48 12.23
CA ILE A 53 5.45 2.05 12.42
C ILE A 53 6.94 1.71 12.45
N ARG A 54 7.68 2.15 11.42
CA ARG A 54 9.06 1.68 11.23
C ARG A 54 10.06 2.48 12.05
N VAL A 55 9.96 3.80 11.97
CA VAL A 55 10.80 4.70 12.77
C VAL A 55 10.48 4.54 14.25
N ALA A 56 9.20 4.44 14.61
CA ALA A 56 8.75 4.18 15.97
C ALA A 56 9.40 2.91 16.55
N GLY A 57 9.30 1.78 15.84
CA GLY A 57 9.91 0.53 16.30
C GLY A 57 11.44 0.58 16.42
N LEU A 58 12.14 1.32 15.53
CA LEU A 58 13.59 1.52 15.65
C LEU A 58 13.96 2.42 16.83
N ARG A 59 13.13 3.46 17.12
CA ARG A 59 13.33 4.32 18.31
C ARG A 59 13.19 3.51 19.58
N HIS A 60 12.16 2.67 19.71
CA HIS A 60 11.99 1.77 20.85
C HIS A 60 13.22 0.86 21.04
N GLN A 61 13.74 0.26 19.97
CA GLN A 61 14.96 -0.56 20.05
C GLN A 61 16.17 0.26 20.53
N ALA A 62 16.35 1.47 20.01
CA ALA A 62 17.47 2.34 20.35
C ALA A 62 17.40 2.83 21.81
N MET A 63 16.20 3.19 22.30
CA MET A 63 15.95 3.66 23.68
C MET A 63 16.14 2.53 24.69
N ASN A 64 15.70 1.31 24.37
CA ASN A 64 15.85 0.14 25.24
C ASN A 64 17.21 -0.53 25.15
N GLY A 65 18.16 0.04 24.40
CA GLY A 65 19.51 -0.50 24.27
C GLY A 65 19.58 -1.86 23.56
N ILE A 66 18.55 -2.22 22.76
CA ILE A 66 18.50 -3.47 22.03
C ILE A 66 19.45 -3.40 20.83
N VAL A 67 20.55 -4.16 20.89
CA VAL A 67 21.50 -4.26 19.79
C VAL A 67 21.12 -5.41 18.88
N LYS A 68 20.41 -5.10 17.80
CA LYS A 68 20.08 -6.05 16.74
C LYS A 68 20.53 -5.48 15.40
N TYR A 69 21.32 -6.24 14.66
CA TYR A 69 21.80 -5.84 13.35
C TYR A 69 20.86 -6.34 12.25
N ASP A 70 20.65 -5.49 11.25
CA ASP A 70 19.90 -5.85 10.04
C ASP A 70 20.75 -6.67 9.04
N ALA A 71 20.26 -6.82 7.81
CA ALA A 71 20.98 -7.54 6.76
C ALA A 71 22.27 -6.83 6.31
N ALA A 72 22.27 -5.49 6.34
CA ALA A 72 23.41 -4.65 5.98
C ALA A 72 24.35 -4.36 7.18
N HIS A 73 24.13 -5.03 8.33
CA HIS A 73 24.90 -4.86 9.57
C HIS A 73 24.79 -3.46 10.19
N MET A 74 23.60 -2.87 10.14
CA MET A 74 23.28 -1.60 10.80
C MET A 74 22.44 -1.88 12.04
N ASP A 75 22.81 -1.29 13.19
CA ASP A 75 21.98 -1.27 14.40
C ASP A 75 20.90 -0.19 14.32
N ALA A 76 20.00 -0.12 15.31
CA ALA A 76 18.88 0.82 15.30
C ALA A 76 19.33 2.29 15.23
N LYS A 77 20.41 2.66 15.93
CA LYS A 77 20.94 4.04 15.95
C LYS A 77 21.53 4.43 14.60
N ALA A 78 22.31 3.55 13.98
CA ALA A 78 22.87 3.77 12.64
C ALA A 78 21.76 3.87 11.58
N GLN A 79 20.72 3.03 11.69
CA GLN A 79 19.56 3.09 10.82
C GLN A 79 18.82 4.42 10.97
N LEU A 80 18.49 4.85 12.19
CA LEU A 80 17.79 6.12 12.45
C LEU A 80 18.54 7.32 11.86
N LYS A 81 19.87 7.40 12.05
CA LYS A 81 20.68 8.46 11.46
C LYS A 81 20.61 8.49 9.94
N ALA A 82 20.75 7.33 9.28
CA ALA A 82 20.71 7.23 7.83
C ALA A 82 19.28 7.48 7.27
N ILE A 83 18.24 7.11 8.02
CA ILE A 83 16.85 7.42 7.71
C ILE A 83 16.63 8.92 7.72
N ASP A 84 17.04 9.61 8.80
CA ASP A 84 16.88 11.06 8.93
C ASP A 84 17.49 11.81 7.74
N GLU A 85 18.78 11.56 7.43
CA GLU A 85 19.45 12.16 6.28
C GLU A 85 18.73 11.89 4.95
N SER A 86 18.14 10.71 4.80
CA SER A 86 17.42 10.32 3.58
C SER A 86 16.04 10.94 3.50
N VAL A 87 15.35 11.07 4.64
CA VAL A 87 14.02 11.69 4.71
C VAL A 87 14.10 13.19 4.47
N GLN A 88 15.08 13.89 5.03
CA GLN A 88 15.26 15.31 4.78
C GLN A 88 15.43 15.60 3.28
N ARG A 89 16.27 14.83 2.58
CA ARG A 89 16.41 14.95 1.12
C ARG A 89 15.13 14.60 0.37
N LEU A 90 14.38 13.57 0.81
CA LEU A 90 13.13 13.15 0.18
C LEU A 90 12.04 14.22 0.34
N VAL A 91 11.89 14.80 1.53
CA VAL A 91 10.92 15.86 1.83
C VAL A 91 11.24 17.12 1.04
N SER A 92 12.50 17.55 1.01
CA SER A 92 12.93 18.70 0.18
C SER A 92 12.59 18.48 -1.31
N LEU A 93 12.85 17.28 -1.84
CA LEU A 93 12.49 16.91 -3.21
C LEU A 93 10.98 16.96 -3.43
N GLN A 94 10.19 16.41 -2.50
CA GLN A 94 8.73 16.37 -2.56
C GLN A 94 8.14 17.78 -2.63
N TYR A 95 8.59 18.70 -1.77
CA TYR A 95 8.08 20.08 -1.77
C TYR A 95 8.57 20.88 -2.98
N THR A 96 9.80 20.67 -3.45
CA THR A 96 10.27 21.23 -4.72
C THR A 96 9.35 20.84 -5.89
N TYR A 97 8.91 19.57 -5.92
CA TYR A 97 8.01 19.09 -6.97
C TYR A 97 6.57 19.57 -6.76
N LEU A 98 6.12 19.66 -5.50
CA LEU A 98 4.82 20.25 -5.18
C LEU A 98 4.72 21.69 -5.73
N HIS A 99 5.72 22.53 -5.44
CA HIS A 99 5.74 23.91 -5.94
C HIS A 99 5.66 24.00 -7.47
N ARG A 100 6.35 23.09 -8.19
CA ARG A 100 6.26 23.02 -9.65
C ARG A 100 4.87 22.62 -10.13
N VAL A 101 4.27 21.59 -9.50
CA VAL A 101 2.91 21.14 -9.84
C VAL A 101 1.88 22.23 -9.56
N LEU A 102 2.01 22.97 -8.44
CA LEU A 102 1.14 24.10 -8.14
C LEU A 102 1.32 25.26 -9.13
N ALA A 103 2.55 25.50 -9.62
CA ALA A 103 2.80 26.48 -10.69
C ALA A 103 2.13 26.05 -12.00
N ASP A 104 2.25 24.77 -12.39
CA ASP A 104 1.56 24.23 -13.57
C ASP A 104 0.03 24.30 -13.42
N LEU A 105 -0.51 24.12 -12.21
CA LEU A 105 -1.94 24.26 -11.89
C LEU A 105 -2.40 25.72 -12.03
N LYS A 106 -1.57 26.68 -11.65
CA LYS A 106 -1.86 28.11 -11.82
C LYS A 106 -2.08 28.47 -13.28
N GLU A 107 -1.31 27.88 -14.19
CA GLU A 107 -1.53 28.05 -15.65
C GLU A 107 -2.86 27.45 -16.13
N LYS A 108 -3.47 26.55 -15.35
CA LYS A 108 -4.79 25.95 -15.59
C LYS A 108 -5.93 26.66 -14.86
N GLY A 109 -5.63 27.80 -14.20
CA GLY A 109 -6.61 28.62 -13.49
C GLY A 109 -6.78 28.31 -12.00
N PHE A 110 -5.91 27.50 -11.39
CA PHE A 110 -5.95 27.20 -9.96
C PHE A 110 -4.87 28.03 -9.23
N SER A 111 -5.26 28.99 -8.44
CA SER A 111 -4.32 29.88 -7.73
C SER A 111 -4.51 29.79 -6.23
N PHE A 112 -3.41 29.59 -5.50
CA PHE A 112 -3.38 29.56 -4.04
C PHE A 112 -2.79 30.86 -3.51
N PHE A 113 -3.43 31.46 -2.51
CA PHE A 113 -3.07 32.76 -1.97
C PHE A 113 -2.95 32.67 -0.44
N HIS A 114 -2.06 33.50 0.13
CA HIS A 114 -2.16 33.83 1.54
C HIS A 114 -3.26 34.89 1.75
N PRO A 115 -3.94 34.90 2.92
CA PRO A 115 -5.00 35.86 3.20
C PRO A 115 -4.61 37.32 2.99
N GLU A 116 -3.33 37.67 3.23
CA GLU A 116 -2.79 39.01 3.03
C GLU A 116 -2.77 39.45 1.57
N GLU A 117 -2.68 38.53 0.62
CA GLU A 117 -2.57 38.81 -0.81
C GLU A 117 -3.93 39.05 -1.48
N LEU A 118 -5.02 38.71 -0.78
CA LEU A 118 -6.37 38.82 -1.30
C LEU A 118 -6.79 40.33 -1.42
N ASP A 119 -7.64 40.61 -2.39
CA ASP A 119 -8.26 41.92 -2.54
C ASP A 119 -9.25 42.20 -1.39
N VAL A 120 -9.61 43.51 -1.21
CA VAL A 120 -10.45 43.99 -0.10
C VAL A 120 -11.82 43.27 -0.03
N LYS A 121 -12.43 43.00 -1.20
CA LYS A 121 -13.75 42.35 -1.25
C LYS A 121 -13.65 40.87 -0.83
N THR A 122 -12.64 40.20 -1.33
CA THR A 122 -12.40 38.79 -0.98
C THR A 122 -11.98 38.65 0.49
N LYS A 123 -11.20 39.58 1.05
CA LYS A 123 -10.90 39.63 2.50
C LYS A 123 -12.15 39.82 3.35
N ALA A 124 -13.08 40.67 2.92
CA ALA A 124 -14.34 40.89 3.65
C ALA A 124 -15.19 39.61 3.64
N TRP A 125 -15.26 38.88 2.51
CA TRP A 125 -15.91 37.57 2.43
C TRP A 125 -15.21 36.55 3.33
N LEU A 126 -13.88 36.46 3.28
CA LEU A 126 -13.10 35.51 4.06
C LEU A 126 -13.25 35.77 5.58
N ARG A 127 -13.35 37.05 5.99
CA ARG A 127 -13.63 37.40 7.39
C ARG A 127 -14.99 36.89 7.83
N HIS A 128 -16.02 37.09 7.03
CA HIS A 128 -17.37 36.59 7.32
C HIS A 128 -17.39 35.05 7.40
N TYR A 129 -16.72 34.38 6.44
CA TYR A 129 -16.57 32.92 6.45
C TYR A 129 -15.83 32.45 7.71
N PHE A 130 -14.76 33.14 8.12
CA PHE A 130 -14.03 32.83 9.36
C PHE A 130 -14.95 32.98 10.59
N GLU A 131 -15.67 34.07 10.71
CA GLU A 131 -16.54 34.36 11.86
C GLU A 131 -17.70 33.34 11.98
N GLU A 132 -18.26 32.87 10.87
CA GLU A 132 -19.40 31.96 10.87
C GLU A 132 -19.03 30.47 10.84
N GLN A 133 -17.96 30.08 10.14
CA GLN A 133 -17.66 28.68 9.87
C GLN A 133 -16.42 28.16 10.62
N ILE A 134 -15.43 29.02 10.90
CA ILE A 134 -14.16 28.59 11.50
C ILE A 134 -14.11 28.92 12.99
N TYR A 135 -14.39 30.18 13.35
CA TYR A 135 -14.29 30.66 14.73
C TYR A 135 -15.07 29.83 15.74
N PRO A 136 -16.31 29.41 15.50
CA PRO A 136 -17.07 28.60 16.45
C PRO A 136 -16.53 27.17 16.65
N VAL A 137 -15.70 26.67 15.73
CA VAL A 137 -15.17 25.29 15.76
C VAL A 137 -13.81 25.23 16.45
N VAL A 138 -13.02 26.31 16.39
CA VAL A 138 -11.68 26.37 16.96
C VAL A 138 -11.74 26.80 18.42
N THR A 139 -11.17 26.00 19.31
CA THR A 139 -11.05 26.35 20.75
C THR A 139 -9.57 26.48 21.10
N PRO A 140 -9.11 27.67 21.51
CA PRO A 140 -7.74 27.87 21.98
C PRO A 140 -7.48 27.06 23.26
N LEU A 141 -6.32 26.45 23.35
CA LEU A 141 -5.87 25.69 24.51
C LEU A 141 -4.72 26.46 25.19
N ALA A 142 -4.94 26.99 26.36
CA ALA A 142 -3.89 27.67 27.15
C ALA A 142 -2.84 26.66 27.62
N VAL A 143 -1.57 27.08 27.68
CA VAL A 143 -0.47 26.28 28.22
C VAL A 143 0.21 27.09 29.33
N ASP A 144 -0.02 26.70 30.58
CA ASP A 144 0.56 27.31 31.79
C ASP A 144 0.68 26.27 32.92
N SER A 145 1.05 26.73 34.11
CA SER A 145 1.19 25.85 35.29
C SER A 145 -0.12 25.16 35.71
N GLY A 146 -1.27 25.76 35.39
CA GLY A 146 -2.59 25.21 35.69
C GLY A 146 -3.17 24.40 34.53
N HIS A 147 -2.63 24.59 33.33
CA HIS A 147 -3.03 23.94 32.08
C HIS A 147 -1.77 23.36 31.39
N PRO A 148 -1.40 22.12 31.72
CA PRO A 148 -0.24 21.47 31.08
C PRO A 148 -0.45 21.36 29.57
N PHE A 149 0.66 21.17 28.85
CA PHE A 149 0.63 21.00 27.40
C PHE A 149 -0.40 19.91 27.01
N PRO A 150 -1.38 20.23 26.13
CA PRO A 150 -2.46 19.30 25.82
C PRO A 150 -1.96 18.09 25.06
N PHE A 151 -2.63 16.97 25.22
CA PHE A 151 -2.39 15.81 24.36
C PHE A 151 -2.90 16.10 22.94
N LEU A 152 -1.99 16.23 21.99
CA LEU A 152 -2.30 16.43 20.59
C LEU A 152 -2.41 15.07 19.88
N ALA A 153 -3.48 14.87 19.14
CA ALA A 153 -3.72 13.61 18.42
C ALA A 153 -2.71 13.39 17.29
N ASN A 154 -2.54 12.12 16.91
CA ASN A 154 -1.63 11.74 15.82
C ASN A 154 -1.98 12.43 14.50
N ASN A 155 -0.97 12.96 13.82
CA ASN A 155 -1.08 13.61 12.51
C ASN A 155 -2.01 14.85 12.46
N THR A 156 -2.33 15.47 13.60
CA THR A 156 -3.06 16.74 13.62
C THR A 156 -2.11 17.92 13.43
N ILE A 157 -2.60 18.93 12.72
CA ILE A 157 -1.91 20.21 12.54
C ILE A 157 -2.38 21.16 13.64
N ASN A 158 -1.45 21.94 14.19
CA ASN A 158 -1.71 22.88 15.27
C ASN A 158 -0.89 24.14 15.04
N ALA A 159 -1.40 25.28 15.44
CA ALA A 159 -0.61 26.49 15.60
C ALA A 159 -0.34 26.72 17.09
N ILE A 160 0.92 26.89 17.47
CA ILE A 160 1.31 27.38 18.78
C ILE A 160 1.58 28.88 18.69
N VAL A 161 1.02 29.64 19.60
CA VAL A 161 1.11 31.12 19.60
C VAL A 161 1.62 31.62 20.96
N ARG A 162 2.52 32.57 20.89
CA ARG A 162 2.95 33.36 22.05
C ARG A 162 2.18 34.66 22.06
N ILE A 163 1.33 34.81 23.04
CA ILE A 163 0.51 36.01 23.26
C ILE A 163 1.08 36.83 24.42
N PHE A 164 0.84 38.13 24.40
CA PHE A 164 1.26 39.03 25.50
C PHE A 164 0.17 40.01 25.92
N GLN A 165 0.18 40.36 27.17
CA GLN A 165 -0.62 41.44 27.71
C GLN A 165 0.31 42.51 28.27
N VAL A 166 0.06 43.78 27.92
CA VAL A 166 0.81 44.90 28.47
C VAL A 166 0.28 45.23 29.83
N GLN A 167 1.13 45.16 30.85
CA GLN A 167 0.81 45.49 32.25
C GLN A 167 0.81 47.01 32.43
N PRO A 168 0.20 47.54 33.52
CA PRO A 168 0.16 48.98 33.82
C PRO A 168 1.55 49.64 33.91
N ASP A 169 2.58 48.88 34.25
CA ASP A 169 3.98 49.34 34.32
C ASP A 169 4.71 49.32 32.97
N GLY A 170 4.04 48.92 31.89
CA GLY A 170 4.59 48.80 30.55
C GLY A 170 5.31 47.48 30.27
N THR A 171 5.41 46.57 31.23
CA THR A 171 5.98 45.26 31.01
C THR A 171 5.02 44.35 30.24
N LYS A 172 5.55 43.38 29.51
CA LYS A 172 4.75 42.37 28.80
C LYS A 172 4.69 41.08 29.64
N ASP A 173 3.49 40.62 29.91
CA ASP A 173 3.23 39.30 30.48
C ASP A 173 2.93 38.32 29.31
N TYR A 174 3.76 37.28 29.16
CA TYR A 174 3.68 36.34 28.05
C TYR A 174 2.97 35.06 28.45
N LYS A 175 2.15 34.56 27.54
CA LYS A 175 1.47 33.27 27.67
C LYS A 175 1.57 32.49 26.36
N ILE A 176 1.41 31.18 26.45
CA ILE A 176 1.41 30.28 25.29
C ILE A 176 0.02 29.68 25.17
N ALA A 177 -0.45 29.57 23.95
CA ALA A 177 -1.67 28.85 23.61
C ALA A 177 -1.50 28.04 22.34
N ILE A 178 -2.30 26.99 22.20
CA ILE A 178 -2.38 26.15 21.01
C ILE A 178 -3.73 26.36 20.35
N LEU A 179 -3.72 26.57 19.04
CA LEU A 179 -4.90 26.60 18.18
C LEU A 179 -4.88 25.32 17.33
N PRO A 180 -5.72 24.32 17.62
CA PRO A 180 -5.87 23.14 16.79
C PRO A 180 -6.47 23.52 15.42
N ILE A 181 -5.94 22.98 14.34
CA ILE A 181 -6.53 23.10 13.01
C ILE A 181 -7.56 21.97 12.84
N PRO A 182 -8.87 22.27 12.77
CA PRO A 182 -9.91 21.24 12.83
C PRO A 182 -9.94 20.41 11.54
N SER A 183 -9.85 19.09 11.66
CA SER A 183 -9.94 18.17 10.53
C SER A 183 -11.36 17.96 9.98
N VAL A 184 -12.37 18.50 10.65
CA VAL A 184 -13.78 18.45 10.20
C VAL A 184 -14.11 19.54 9.18
N LEU A 185 -13.24 20.54 9.03
CA LEU A 185 -13.37 21.61 8.04
C LEU A 185 -12.48 21.30 6.83
N ASP A 186 -12.95 21.77 5.66
CA ASP A 186 -12.18 21.68 4.45
C ASP A 186 -10.87 22.47 4.58
N ARG A 187 -9.75 21.84 4.30
CA ARG A 187 -8.44 22.41 4.49
C ARG A 187 -8.05 23.38 3.37
N ILE A 188 -8.59 23.17 2.16
CA ILE A 188 -8.44 24.06 1.00
C ILE A 188 -9.78 24.75 0.78
N ILE A 189 -9.82 26.05 1.04
CA ILE A 189 -11.03 26.86 1.00
C ILE A 189 -11.05 27.63 -0.31
N GLU A 190 -12.08 27.45 -1.12
CA GLU A 190 -12.28 28.25 -2.33
C GLU A 190 -12.86 29.60 -1.97
N VAL A 191 -12.22 30.68 -2.43
CA VAL A 191 -12.66 32.05 -2.21
C VAL A 191 -13.26 32.66 -3.48
N PRO A 192 -14.19 33.63 -3.39
CA PRO A 192 -14.80 34.23 -4.57
C PRO A 192 -13.80 34.74 -5.59
N SER A 193 -14.03 34.43 -6.85
CA SER A 193 -13.29 34.96 -8.00
C SER A 193 -14.18 35.84 -8.86
N SER A 194 -13.57 36.81 -9.54
CA SER A 194 -14.26 37.66 -10.54
C SER A 194 -14.47 36.95 -11.88
N SER A 195 -13.85 35.80 -12.09
CA SER A 195 -13.87 35.02 -13.33
C SER A 195 -14.25 33.57 -13.06
N ASN A 196 -15.19 33.04 -13.82
CA ASN A 196 -15.55 31.61 -13.78
C ASN A 196 -14.44 30.66 -14.29
N LYS A 197 -13.34 31.21 -14.81
CA LYS A 197 -12.19 30.43 -15.28
C LYS A 197 -11.02 30.42 -14.31
N GLU A 198 -11.12 31.18 -13.23
CA GLU A 198 -10.10 31.28 -12.20
C GLU A 198 -10.66 30.81 -10.87
N HIS A 199 -10.05 29.78 -10.32
CA HIS A 199 -10.34 29.23 -9.01
C HIS A 199 -9.27 29.71 -8.04
N ARG A 200 -9.69 30.35 -6.96
CA ARG A 200 -8.83 30.98 -5.96
C ARG A 200 -8.99 30.29 -4.63
N PHE A 201 -7.90 29.92 -4.01
CA PHE A 201 -7.91 29.13 -2.78
C PHE A 201 -7.03 29.73 -1.72
N VAL A 202 -7.39 29.48 -0.46
CA VAL A 202 -6.57 29.72 0.75
C VAL A 202 -6.54 28.47 1.60
N TYR A 203 -5.49 28.30 2.38
CA TYR A 203 -5.40 27.17 3.33
C TYR A 203 -6.00 27.54 4.68
N LEU A 204 -6.68 26.56 5.30
CA LEU A 204 -7.37 26.76 6.58
C LEU A 204 -6.42 27.25 7.68
N GLU A 205 -5.21 26.68 7.75
CA GLU A 205 -4.19 27.08 8.73
C GLU A 205 -3.73 28.53 8.54
N ASP A 206 -3.65 29.02 7.30
CA ASP A 206 -3.30 30.40 7.02
C ASP A 206 -4.43 31.35 7.46
N VAL A 207 -5.68 30.96 7.22
CA VAL A 207 -6.86 31.73 7.66
C VAL A 207 -6.92 31.82 9.18
N ILE A 208 -6.71 30.68 9.88
CA ILE A 208 -6.70 30.63 11.36
C ILE A 208 -5.56 31.49 11.89
N SER A 209 -4.37 31.40 11.32
CA SER A 209 -3.21 32.22 11.71
C SER A 209 -3.44 33.69 11.45
N TYR A 210 -4.01 34.07 10.32
CA TYR A 210 -4.32 35.46 9.97
C TYR A 210 -5.32 36.12 10.91
N TYR A 211 -6.34 35.38 11.34
CA TYR A 211 -7.34 35.85 12.29
C TYR A 211 -7.09 35.42 13.73
N ALA A 212 -5.91 34.87 14.05
CA ALA A 212 -5.60 34.29 15.37
C ALA A 212 -5.85 35.28 16.53
N ILE A 213 -5.62 36.57 16.32
CA ILE A 213 -5.86 37.62 17.34
C ILE A 213 -7.31 37.65 17.86
N GLN A 214 -8.28 37.23 17.03
CA GLN A 214 -9.68 37.23 17.40
C GLN A 214 -10.01 36.20 18.50
N PHE A 215 -9.17 35.18 18.66
CA PHE A 215 -9.31 34.19 19.76
C PHE A 215 -8.79 34.71 21.10
N PHE A 216 -7.99 35.79 21.10
CA PHE A 216 -7.29 36.27 22.29
C PHE A 216 -7.61 37.74 22.61
N GLN A 217 -8.85 38.02 22.99
CA GLN A 217 -9.29 39.37 23.30
C GLN A 217 -8.47 39.99 24.44
N GLY A 218 -7.94 41.18 24.25
CA GLY A 218 -7.11 41.89 25.22
C GLY A 218 -5.62 41.47 25.24
N TYR A 219 -5.21 40.61 24.35
CA TYR A 219 -3.81 40.21 24.14
C TYR A 219 -3.31 40.64 22.77
N GLY A 220 -1.99 40.79 22.64
CA GLY A 220 -1.29 40.83 21.36
C GLY A 220 -0.66 39.48 21.01
N ILE A 221 -0.43 39.19 19.76
CA ILE A 221 0.36 38.03 19.32
C ILE A 221 1.77 38.51 19.03
N GLU A 222 2.79 37.86 19.60
CA GLU A 222 4.18 38.17 19.38
C GLU A 222 4.75 37.27 18.26
N GLU A 223 4.48 35.97 18.35
CA GLU A 223 4.93 35.00 17.39
C GLU A 223 3.98 33.79 17.30
N ALA A 224 3.99 33.12 16.18
CA ALA A 224 3.21 31.92 15.94
C ALA A 224 4.03 30.91 15.12
N MET A 225 3.76 29.62 15.34
CA MET A 225 4.42 28.52 14.60
C MET A 225 3.40 27.42 14.31
N ILE A 226 3.28 27.02 13.04
CA ILE A 226 2.45 25.89 12.63
C ILE A 226 3.31 24.63 12.70
N PHE A 227 2.77 23.59 13.32
CA PHE A 227 3.46 22.32 13.48
C PHE A 227 2.51 21.12 13.39
N ARG A 228 3.09 19.94 13.17
CA ARG A 228 2.37 18.66 13.09
C ARG A 228 3.17 17.58 13.80
N LEU A 229 2.50 16.76 14.62
CA LEU A 229 3.09 15.64 15.31
C LEU A 229 2.71 14.32 14.65
N THR A 230 3.68 13.43 14.43
CA THR A 230 3.44 12.04 14.14
C THR A 230 3.76 11.20 15.37
N ARG A 231 2.85 10.28 15.72
CA ARG A 231 2.99 9.40 16.88
C ARG A 231 3.16 7.95 16.47
N ASP A 232 3.73 7.17 17.36
CA ASP A 232 3.74 5.72 17.23
C ASP A 232 2.31 5.18 17.16
N ALA A 233 2.07 4.36 16.17
CA ALA A 233 0.79 3.72 15.92
C ALA A 233 0.93 2.20 15.70
N ASP A 234 2.08 1.61 16.05
CA ASP A 234 2.22 0.16 16.03
C ASP A 234 1.43 -0.45 17.19
N LEU A 235 0.73 -1.55 16.89
CA LEU A 235 -0.07 -2.26 17.88
C LEU A 235 0.80 -3.36 18.50
N GLU A 236 1.15 -3.20 19.75
CA GLU A 236 1.63 -4.30 20.58
C GLU A 236 0.42 -5.07 21.11
N ILE A 237 0.23 -6.28 20.61
CA ILE A 237 -0.82 -7.20 21.05
C ILE A 237 -0.12 -8.33 21.78
N ASP A 238 -0.43 -8.48 23.07
CA ASP A 238 -0.01 -9.63 23.84
C ASP A 238 -0.95 -10.79 23.51
N GLU A 239 -0.51 -11.65 22.59
CA GLU A 239 -1.28 -12.82 22.15
C GLU A 239 -1.06 -14.04 23.06
N GLU A 240 0.00 -14.05 23.89
CA GLU A 240 0.33 -15.22 24.73
C GLU A 240 -0.64 -15.34 25.90
N ASP A 241 -0.96 -14.22 26.54
CA ASP A 241 -1.87 -14.16 27.68
C ASP A 241 -3.33 -13.83 27.31
N ALA A 242 -3.60 -13.53 26.02
CA ALA A 242 -4.94 -13.17 25.56
C ALA A 242 -5.90 -14.37 25.63
N LYS A 243 -6.92 -14.28 26.48
CA LYS A 243 -8.03 -15.25 26.53
C LYS A 243 -8.96 -15.09 25.32
N ASP A 244 -9.07 -13.87 24.80
CA ASP A 244 -9.88 -13.48 23.65
C ASP A 244 -9.12 -12.44 22.82
N LEU A 245 -8.70 -12.85 21.62
CA LEU A 245 -7.93 -12.02 20.69
C LEU A 245 -8.68 -10.73 20.32
N LEU A 246 -10.00 -10.79 20.15
CA LEU A 246 -10.82 -9.67 19.78
C LEU A 246 -10.79 -8.56 20.86
N THR A 247 -10.96 -8.96 22.11
CA THR A 247 -10.91 -8.04 23.27
C THR A 247 -9.53 -7.39 23.40
N GLU A 248 -8.46 -8.14 23.17
CA GLU A 248 -7.10 -7.60 23.25
C GLU A 248 -6.79 -6.61 22.10
N VAL A 249 -7.25 -6.93 20.89
CA VAL A 249 -7.13 -5.97 19.76
C VAL A 249 -7.88 -4.68 20.06
N GLU A 250 -9.11 -4.73 20.61
CA GLU A 250 -9.87 -3.55 21.01
C GLU A 250 -9.16 -2.73 22.12
N ALA A 251 -8.56 -3.40 23.09
CA ALA A 251 -7.79 -2.75 24.15
C ALA A 251 -6.53 -2.06 23.57
N SER A 252 -5.81 -2.74 22.69
CA SER A 252 -4.63 -2.21 22.01
C SER A 252 -4.96 -1.02 21.10
N LEU A 253 -6.11 -1.01 20.44
CA LEU A 253 -6.58 0.14 19.66
C LEU A 253 -6.79 1.40 20.53
N ARG A 254 -7.24 1.24 21.78
CA ARG A 254 -7.36 2.37 22.71
C ARG A 254 -5.99 2.90 23.16
N ARG A 255 -5.02 1.99 23.43
CA ARG A 255 -3.63 2.35 23.80
C ARG A 255 -2.92 3.08 22.67
N ARG A 256 -3.08 2.63 21.41
CA ARG A 256 -2.52 3.23 20.21
C ARG A 256 -2.83 4.72 20.04
N ARG A 257 -3.98 5.19 20.50
CA ARG A 257 -4.36 6.60 20.44
C ARG A 257 -3.42 7.51 21.27
N ARG A 258 -2.62 6.95 22.17
CA ARG A 258 -1.71 7.65 23.10
C ARG A 258 -0.23 7.31 22.87
N GLY A 259 0.13 6.87 21.66
CA GLY A 259 1.51 6.54 21.32
C GLY A 259 2.47 7.73 21.44
N ASP A 260 3.75 7.43 21.67
CA ASP A 260 4.80 8.43 21.82
C ASP A 260 5.00 9.22 20.52
N ALA A 261 5.44 10.48 20.63
CA ALA A 261 5.79 11.27 19.47
C ALA A 261 7.06 10.72 18.81
N VAL A 262 7.08 10.66 17.47
CA VAL A 262 8.21 10.12 16.71
C VAL A 262 8.75 11.09 15.67
N ARG A 263 7.99 12.15 15.31
CA ARG A 263 8.39 13.17 14.34
C ARG A 263 7.64 14.47 14.64
N LEU A 264 8.35 15.58 14.51
CA LEU A 264 7.78 16.93 14.50
C LEU A 264 8.04 17.58 13.13
N GLU A 265 7.01 18.04 12.46
CA GLU A 265 7.09 18.85 11.24
C GLU A 265 6.73 20.29 11.59
N VAL A 266 7.49 21.25 11.07
CA VAL A 266 7.32 22.69 11.35
C VAL A 266 7.35 23.47 10.03
N VAL A 267 6.46 24.42 9.84
CA VAL A 267 6.49 25.31 8.66
C VAL A 267 7.67 26.26 8.76
N GLY A 268 8.49 26.31 7.71
CA GLY A 268 9.68 27.16 7.66
C GLY A 268 10.68 26.83 8.77
N ASP A 269 11.41 27.84 9.23
CA ASP A 269 12.38 27.67 10.32
C ASP A 269 11.71 27.60 11.71
N GLY A 270 10.45 28.07 11.81
CA GLY A 270 9.71 28.16 13.07
C GLY A 270 10.31 29.19 14.03
N SER A 271 9.66 29.34 15.22
CA SER A 271 10.22 30.12 16.32
C SER A 271 11.09 29.22 17.19
N PRO A 272 12.38 29.55 17.45
CA PRO A 272 13.25 28.72 18.28
C PRO A 272 12.73 28.55 19.73
N GLU A 273 12.00 29.54 20.26
CA GLU A 273 11.43 29.48 21.61
C GLU A 273 10.21 28.59 21.67
N LEU A 274 9.27 28.75 20.70
CA LEU A 274 8.09 27.91 20.60
C LEU A 274 8.47 26.47 20.25
N LEU A 275 9.47 26.28 19.39
CA LEU A 275 9.99 24.96 19.04
C LEU A 275 10.53 24.22 20.27
N ARG A 276 11.37 24.88 21.11
CA ARG A 276 11.86 24.31 22.37
C ARG A 276 10.72 23.92 23.30
N THR A 277 9.69 24.75 23.38
CA THR A 277 8.51 24.46 24.21
C THR A 277 7.78 23.20 23.74
N VAL A 278 7.56 23.06 22.44
CA VAL A 278 6.94 21.84 21.85
C VAL A 278 7.80 20.63 22.10
N LEU A 279 9.11 20.69 21.76
CA LEU A 279 10.06 19.56 21.90
C LEU A 279 10.09 19.03 23.33
N ALA A 280 10.21 19.92 24.33
CA ALA A 280 10.22 19.55 25.73
C ALA A 280 8.90 18.90 26.19
N SER A 281 7.78 19.34 25.62
CA SER A 281 6.45 18.85 26.00
C SER A 281 6.11 17.48 25.39
N VAL A 282 6.74 17.12 24.25
CA VAL A 282 6.46 15.87 23.54
C VAL A 282 7.64 14.89 23.55
N GLU A 283 8.69 15.20 24.33
CA GLU A 283 9.88 14.36 24.52
C GLU A 283 10.62 14.04 23.21
N LEU A 284 10.73 15.03 22.31
CA LEU A 284 11.50 14.98 21.08
C LEU A 284 12.76 15.83 21.16
N GLU A 285 13.73 15.55 20.30
CA GLU A 285 14.98 16.28 20.14
C GLU A 285 15.00 17.03 18.79
N GLU A 286 15.93 17.98 18.63
CA GLU A 286 16.08 18.74 17.37
C GLU A 286 16.28 17.85 16.13
N LYS A 287 16.93 16.71 16.28
CA LYS A 287 17.08 15.71 15.19
C LYS A 287 15.76 15.12 14.70
N ASP A 288 14.68 15.22 15.49
CA ASP A 288 13.37 14.67 15.16
C ASP A 288 12.48 15.72 14.45
N VAL A 289 13.04 16.94 14.20
CA VAL A 289 12.35 18.06 13.57
C VAL A 289 12.61 18.09 12.06
N TYR A 290 11.55 18.26 11.30
CA TYR A 290 11.57 18.43 9.85
C TYR A 290 11.02 19.82 9.50
N HIS A 291 11.88 20.67 8.97
CA HIS A 291 11.52 22.02 8.49
C HIS A 291 10.93 21.91 7.09
N ILE A 292 9.71 22.38 6.94
CA ILE A 292 8.91 22.19 5.73
C ILE A 292 8.77 23.53 4.99
N ASP A 293 9.21 23.57 3.73
CA ASP A 293 9.05 24.70 2.84
C ASP A 293 7.68 24.67 2.15
N GLY A 294 6.62 24.87 2.92
CA GLY A 294 5.24 24.87 2.44
C GLY A 294 4.24 24.42 3.51
N HIS A 295 3.01 24.11 3.09
CA HIS A 295 1.94 23.67 3.98
C HIS A 295 2.15 22.18 4.38
N LEU A 296 1.95 21.90 5.65
CA LEU A 296 2.13 20.55 6.21
C LEU A 296 1.07 19.59 5.67
N ASP A 297 1.38 18.29 5.67
CA ASP A 297 0.42 17.23 5.33
C ASP A 297 -0.20 17.34 3.92
N CYS A 298 0.57 16.97 2.92
CA CYS A 298 0.12 16.97 1.52
C CYS A 298 -1.05 16.02 1.22
N ARG A 299 -1.55 15.23 2.19
CA ARG A 299 -2.72 14.35 1.99
C ARG A 299 -3.99 15.13 1.62
N MET A 300 -4.07 16.42 1.95
CA MET A 300 -5.16 17.29 1.51
C MET A 300 -5.36 17.30 -0.01
N TYR A 301 -4.31 17.03 -0.77
CA TYR A 301 -4.40 16.98 -2.22
C TYR A 301 -5.05 15.71 -2.77
N PHE A 302 -5.37 14.69 -1.95
CA PHE A 302 -6.20 13.57 -2.41
C PHE A 302 -7.58 14.05 -2.84
N ASP A 303 -8.24 14.82 -2.00
CA ASP A 303 -9.58 15.35 -2.28
C ASP A 303 -9.52 16.45 -3.34
N PHE A 304 -8.56 17.36 -3.23
CA PHE A 304 -8.36 18.43 -4.20
C PHE A 304 -8.11 17.90 -5.62
N SER A 305 -7.40 16.78 -5.79
CA SER A 305 -7.16 16.17 -7.10
C SER A 305 -8.45 15.68 -7.79
N ASN A 306 -9.57 15.62 -7.06
CA ASN A 306 -10.90 15.29 -7.59
C ASN A 306 -11.74 16.53 -7.91
N TYR A 307 -11.16 17.73 -7.94
CA TYR A 307 -11.89 18.98 -8.19
C TYR A 307 -12.75 18.88 -9.45
N PRO A 308 -14.07 19.20 -9.38
CA PRO A 308 -15.01 18.93 -10.45
C PRO A 308 -14.74 19.79 -11.71
N GLY A 309 -15.13 19.26 -12.88
CA GLY A 309 -15.06 19.99 -14.16
C GLY A 309 -13.68 19.97 -14.84
N TYR A 310 -12.68 19.29 -14.26
CA TYR A 310 -11.32 19.20 -14.79
C TYR A 310 -10.87 17.76 -15.05
N ASP A 311 -11.77 16.95 -15.64
CA ASP A 311 -11.51 15.53 -15.93
C ASP A 311 -10.37 15.33 -16.94
N ASN A 312 -10.10 16.35 -17.78
CA ASN A 312 -8.98 16.36 -18.71
C ASN A 312 -7.60 16.47 -18.02
N LEU A 313 -7.55 16.84 -16.74
CA LEU A 313 -6.34 16.86 -15.92
C LEU A 313 -6.13 15.59 -15.09
N ARG A 314 -6.96 14.56 -15.29
CA ARG A 314 -6.91 13.24 -14.65
C ARG A 314 -6.74 12.13 -15.65
N TYR A 315 -6.39 10.94 -15.19
CA TYR A 315 -6.48 9.76 -16.05
C TYR A 315 -7.92 9.56 -16.55
N LYS A 316 -8.06 9.24 -17.83
CA LYS A 316 -9.36 8.81 -18.36
C LYS A 316 -9.84 7.61 -17.54
N PRO A 317 -11.11 7.59 -17.11
CA PRO A 317 -11.68 6.44 -16.43
C PRO A 317 -11.44 5.16 -17.24
N PHE A 318 -11.00 4.09 -16.57
CA PHE A 318 -10.87 2.77 -17.16
C PHE A 318 -11.95 1.87 -16.58
N GLU A 319 -12.80 1.33 -17.46
CA GLU A 319 -13.81 0.37 -17.06
C GLU A 319 -13.29 -1.04 -17.29
N PRO A 320 -13.12 -1.84 -16.20
CA PRO A 320 -12.68 -3.23 -16.27
C PRO A 320 -13.58 -4.06 -17.17
N LYS A 321 -13.00 -4.95 -17.97
CA LYS A 321 -13.72 -5.76 -18.95
C LYS A 321 -14.15 -7.11 -18.38
N ILE A 322 -15.02 -7.80 -19.08
CA ILE A 322 -15.36 -9.20 -18.78
C ILE A 322 -14.08 -10.03 -18.94
N PRO A 323 -13.76 -10.96 -18.01
CA PRO A 323 -12.61 -11.85 -18.18
C PRO A 323 -12.67 -12.60 -19.50
N SER A 324 -11.51 -12.70 -20.16
CA SER A 324 -11.42 -13.34 -21.48
C SER A 324 -11.93 -14.79 -21.49
N ASP A 325 -11.75 -15.52 -20.40
CA ASP A 325 -12.22 -16.89 -20.26
C ASP A 325 -13.76 -17.01 -20.14
N LEU A 326 -14.46 -15.88 -19.92
CA LEU A 326 -15.91 -15.81 -19.78
C LEU A 326 -16.62 -15.22 -21.00
N ILE A 327 -15.88 -14.82 -22.02
CA ILE A 327 -16.48 -14.35 -23.27
C ILE A 327 -17.27 -15.50 -23.93
N GLY A 328 -18.54 -15.24 -24.24
CA GLY A 328 -19.46 -16.24 -24.78
C GLY A 328 -20.20 -17.08 -23.73
N PHE A 329 -19.99 -16.78 -22.44
CA PHE A 329 -20.68 -17.41 -21.30
C PHE A 329 -21.42 -16.37 -20.44
N GLU A 330 -21.67 -15.18 -21.00
CA GLU A 330 -22.33 -14.09 -20.29
C GLU A 330 -23.77 -14.50 -19.88
N GLY A 331 -24.02 -14.41 -18.57
CA GLY A 331 -25.32 -14.78 -18.01
C GLY A 331 -25.45 -16.24 -17.61
N GLU A 332 -24.48 -17.09 -17.90
CA GLU A 332 -24.46 -18.47 -17.39
C GLU A 332 -24.12 -18.52 -15.88
N ASN A 333 -24.48 -19.62 -15.24
CA ASN A 333 -24.05 -19.87 -13.87
C ASN A 333 -22.54 -20.10 -13.85
N LEU A 334 -21.83 -19.29 -13.09
CA LEU A 334 -20.37 -19.33 -13.04
C LEU A 334 -19.83 -20.68 -12.53
N LEU A 335 -20.54 -21.35 -11.61
CA LEU A 335 -20.18 -22.68 -11.14
C LEU A 335 -20.22 -23.71 -12.28
N ASP A 336 -21.20 -23.63 -13.18
CA ASP A 336 -21.32 -24.53 -14.30
C ASP A 336 -20.22 -24.26 -15.35
N VAL A 337 -19.80 -23.01 -15.55
CA VAL A 337 -18.66 -22.66 -16.40
C VAL A 337 -17.37 -23.21 -15.81
N ILE A 338 -17.12 -23.02 -14.49
CA ILE A 338 -15.92 -23.50 -13.77
C ILE A 338 -15.87 -25.03 -13.80
N ARG A 339 -17.01 -25.73 -13.81
CA ARG A 339 -17.07 -27.19 -13.92
C ARG A 339 -16.36 -27.71 -15.20
N ASN A 340 -16.41 -26.93 -16.26
CA ASN A 340 -15.89 -27.32 -17.56
C ASN A 340 -14.49 -26.81 -17.86
N ARG A 341 -14.04 -25.75 -17.18
CA ARG A 341 -12.72 -25.14 -17.38
C ARG A 341 -12.30 -24.23 -16.24
N ASP A 342 -11.01 -24.13 -16.00
CA ASP A 342 -10.44 -23.11 -15.14
C ASP A 342 -10.62 -21.71 -15.76
N ILE A 343 -10.81 -20.69 -14.92
CA ILE A 343 -10.96 -19.29 -15.32
C ILE A 343 -9.85 -18.49 -14.67
N PHE A 344 -9.05 -17.79 -15.46
CA PHE A 344 -8.03 -16.85 -14.96
C PHE A 344 -8.56 -15.42 -15.05
N VAL A 345 -8.30 -14.63 -14.03
CA VAL A 345 -8.69 -13.21 -13.95
C VAL A 345 -7.49 -12.33 -13.64
N HIS A 346 -7.43 -11.15 -14.27
CA HIS A 346 -6.36 -10.17 -14.09
C HIS A 346 -6.93 -8.77 -13.84
N HIS A 347 -7.01 -8.40 -12.55
CA HIS A 347 -7.46 -7.07 -12.13
C HIS A 347 -6.33 -6.04 -12.27
N PRO A 348 -6.65 -4.74 -12.48
CA PRO A 348 -7.96 -4.13 -12.69
C PRO A 348 -8.46 -4.22 -14.15
N PHE A 349 -7.70 -4.86 -15.05
CA PHE A 349 -8.01 -4.92 -16.48
C PHE A 349 -9.30 -5.71 -16.74
N GLU A 350 -9.50 -6.77 -15.97
CA GLU A 350 -10.72 -7.56 -15.92
C GLU A 350 -11.50 -7.33 -14.62
N SER A 351 -12.82 -7.37 -14.71
CA SER A 351 -13.72 -6.98 -13.62
C SER A 351 -13.65 -7.91 -12.42
N PHE A 352 -13.56 -7.32 -11.23
CA PHE A 352 -13.69 -8.02 -9.95
C PHE A 352 -15.11 -8.51 -9.68
N SER A 353 -16.11 -8.00 -10.42
CA SER A 353 -17.52 -8.43 -10.27
C SER A 353 -17.71 -9.94 -10.43
N VAL A 354 -16.83 -10.62 -11.17
CA VAL A 354 -16.86 -12.08 -11.32
C VAL A 354 -16.60 -12.78 -9.98
N VAL A 355 -15.68 -12.24 -9.16
CA VAL A 355 -15.41 -12.78 -7.81
C VAL A 355 -16.61 -12.55 -6.89
N GLU A 356 -17.26 -11.39 -7.00
CA GLU A 356 -18.46 -11.07 -6.26
C GLU A 356 -19.64 -11.98 -6.70
N GLN A 357 -19.80 -12.19 -8.01
CA GLN A 357 -20.82 -13.08 -8.58
C GLN A 357 -20.60 -14.55 -8.15
N PHE A 358 -19.37 -15.02 -8.07
CA PHE A 358 -19.07 -16.37 -7.59
C PHE A 358 -19.67 -16.63 -6.21
N VAL A 359 -19.49 -15.69 -5.27
CA VAL A 359 -20.04 -15.82 -3.92
C VAL A 359 -21.55 -15.57 -3.91
N ALA A 360 -22.04 -14.60 -4.71
CA ALA A 360 -23.47 -14.26 -4.78
C ALA A 360 -24.32 -15.40 -5.38
N GLN A 361 -23.85 -16.03 -6.45
CA GLN A 361 -24.53 -17.19 -7.05
C GLN A 361 -24.50 -18.38 -6.11
N ALA A 362 -23.34 -18.65 -5.47
CA ALA A 362 -23.24 -19.70 -4.45
C ALA A 362 -24.20 -19.48 -3.27
N ALA A 363 -24.44 -18.24 -2.87
CA ALA A 363 -25.34 -17.91 -1.75
C ALA A 363 -26.80 -18.31 -2.02
N VAL A 364 -27.24 -18.29 -3.26
CA VAL A 364 -28.64 -18.57 -3.63
C VAL A 364 -28.85 -19.94 -4.30
N ASP A 365 -27.80 -20.61 -4.77
CA ASP A 365 -27.88 -21.92 -5.41
C ASP A 365 -28.32 -22.98 -4.38
N PRO A 366 -29.48 -23.68 -4.60
CA PRO A 366 -29.99 -24.66 -3.64
C PRO A 366 -29.08 -25.88 -3.46
N ASN A 367 -28.20 -26.16 -4.41
CA ASN A 367 -27.28 -27.28 -4.35
C ASN A 367 -25.97 -26.94 -3.59
N VAL A 368 -25.69 -25.68 -3.30
CA VAL A 368 -24.54 -25.27 -2.49
C VAL A 368 -24.80 -25.58 -1.02
N LEU A 369 -23.91 -26.34 -0.41
CA LEU A 369 -23.96 -26.82 0.97
C LEU A 369 -23.17 -25.91 1.91
N ALA A 370 -21.98 -25.45 1.46
CA ALA A 370 -21.09 -24.65 2.29
C ALA A 370 -20.29 -23.63 1.48
N ILE A 371 -19.94 -22.53 2.14
CA ILE A 371 -19.00 -21.52 1.65
C ILE A 371 -17.96 -21.28 2.73
N LYS A 372 -16.68 -21.36 2.38
CA LYS A 372 -15.56 -21.04 3.29
C LYS A 372 -14.69 -19.97 2.65
N GLN A 373 -14.32 -18.91 3.41
CA GLN A 373 -13.58 -17.79 2.86
C GLN A 373 -12.63 -17.16 3.88
N THR A 374 -11.45 -16.70 3.40
CA THR A 374 -10.55 -15.85 4.17
C THR A 374 -10.76 -14.39 3.79
N LEU A 375 -10.84 -13.48 4.76
CA LEU A 375 -11.00 -12.05 4.57
C LEU A 375 -9.92 -11.29 5.34
N TYR A 376 -9.20 -10.39 4.66
CA TYR A 376 -8.12 -9.59 5.25
C TYR A 376 -8.48 -8.10 5.32
N ARG A 377 -8.95 -7.53 4.21
CA ARG A 377 -9.45 -6.16 4.09
C ARG A 377 -10.74 -6.18 3.31
N VAL A 378 -11.80 -5.70 3.91
CA VAL A 378 -13.12 -5.62 3.26
C VAL A 378 -13.57 -4.17 3.17
N SER A 379 -14.37 -3.82 2.16
CA SER A 379 -15.01 -2.50 2.08
C SER A 379 -16.21 -2.43 3.03
N GLY A 380 -16.60 -1.21 3.45
CA GLY A 380 -17.72 -1.00 4.39
C GLY A 380 -19.04 -1.60 3.93
N GLU A 381 -19.36 -1.48 2.64
CA GLU A 381 -20.50 -2.12 1.98
C GLU A 381 -19.98 -3.15 0.97
N SER A 382 -19.51 -4.28 1.48
CA SER A 382 -18.97 -5.35 0.64
C SER A 382 -20.10 -6.25 0.11
N PRO A 383 -20.25 -6.39 -1.22
CA PRO A 383 -21.18 -7.36 -1.81
C PRO A 383 -20.87 -8.79 -1.36
N ILE A 384 -19.61 -9.11 -1.13
CA ILE A 384 -19.17 -10.42 -0.62
C ILE A 384 -19.72 -10.66 0.79
N ILE A 385 -19.59 -9.69 1.72
CA ILE A 385 -20.17 -9.81 3.07
C ILE A 385 -21.69 -9.99 2.99
N ALA A 386 -22.38 -9.22 2.16
CA ALA A 386 -23.81 -9.35 1.97
C ALA A 386 -24.19 -10.75 1.44
N SER A 387 -23.41 -11.29 0.50
CA SER A 387 -23.63 -12.62 -0.06
C SER A 387 -23.38 -13.73 0.97
N LEU A 388 -22.34 -13.60 1.82
CA LEU A 388 -22.09 -14.57 2.89
C LEU A 388 -23.21 -14.59 3.93
N ILE A 389 -23.74 -13.42 4.31
CA ILE A 389 -24.91 -13.29 5.18
C ILE A 389 -26.12 -13.97 4.52
N LYS A 390 -26.38 -13.67 3.25
CA LYS A 390 -27.46 -14.27 2.50
C LYS A 390 -27.34 -15.81 2.40
N ALA A 391 -26.11 -16.31 2.27
CA ALA A 391 -25.86 -17.76 2.28
C ALA A 391 -26.24 -18.40 3.62
N ALA A 392 -25.87 -17.77 4.74
CA ALA A 392 -26.25 -18.24 6.08
C ALA A 392 -27.77 -18.19 6.30
N ASP A 393 -28.45 -17.09 5.89
CA ASP A 393 -29.90 -16.97 5.90
C ASP A 393 -30.61 -18.07 5.09
N ASN A 394 -29.98 -18.51 3.99
CA ASN A 394 -30.46 -19.64 3.17
C ASN A 394 -30.08 -21.01 3.74
N GLY A 395 -29.59 -21.10 4.98
CA GLY A 395 -29.28 -22.34 5.69
C GLY A 395 -27.98 -23.04 5.27
N LYS A 396 -27.09 -22.36 4.55
CA LYS A 396 -25.79 -22.91 4.14
C LYS A 396 -24.78 -22.81 5.29
N GLN A 397 -23.83 -23.73 5.35
CA GLN A 397 -22.70 -23.65 6.29
C GLN A 397 -21.69 -22.60 5.79
N VAL A 398 -21.60 -21.47 6.48
CA VAL A 398 -20.69 -20.39 6.12
C VAL A 398 -19.60 -20.27 7.17
N THR A 399 -18.33 -20.46 6.76
CA THR A 399 -17.16 -20.29 7.62
C THR A 399 -16.29 -19.17 7.06
N VAL A 400 -16.01 -18.16 7.89
CA VAL A 400 -15.19 -17.00 7.49
C VAL A 400 -14.04 -16.84 8.47
N LEU A 401 -12.80 -16.89 7.97
CA LEU A 401 -11.67 -16.41 8.73
C LEU A 401 -11.48 -14.91 8.43
N MET A 402 -11.73 -14.08 9.44
CA MET A 402 -11.56 -12.63 9.40
C MET A 402 -10.26 -12.23 10.09
N GLU A 403 -9.31 -11.63 9.38
CA GLU A 403 -8.07 -11.14 9.96
C GLU A 403 -8.30 -9.81 10.69
N VAL A 404 -8.48 -9.87 12.01
CA VAL A 404 -8.75 -8.68 12.84
C VAL A 404 -7.51 -7.85 13.15
N LYS A 405 -6.31 -8.38 12.89
CA LYS A 405 -5.02 -7.67 13.05
C LYS A 405 -4.56 -7.00 11.73
N ALA A 406 -5.48 -6.79 10.77
CA ALA A 406 -5.18 -6.08 9.53
C ALA A 406 -4.94 -4.60 9.84
N ARG A 407 -3.68 -4.15 9.71
CA ARG A 407 -3.21 -2.83 10.14
C ARG A 407 -4.06 -1.69 9.56
N PHE A 408 -4.56 -0.80 10.44
CA PHE A 408 -5.45 0.33 10.19
C PHE A 408 -6.88 -0.03 9.75
N ASP A 409 -7.19 -1.32 9.59
CA ASP A 409 -8.54 -1.81 9.29
C ASP A 409 -9.14 -2.62 10.47
N GLU A 410 -8.47 -2.65 11.62
CA GLU A 410 -8.83 -3.49 12.77
C GLU A 410 -10.27 -3.23 13.24
N GLU A 411 -10.61 -1.96 13.52
CA GLU A 411 -11.94 -1.54 14.00
C GLU A 411 -13.06 -1.92 13.01
N HIS A 412 -12.77 -1.73 11.71
CA HIS A 412 -13.68 -2.07 10.63
C HIS A 412 -13.88 -3.58 10.51
N ASN A 413 -12.78 -4.35 10.52
CA ASN A 413 -12.83 -5.81 10.40
C ASN A 413 -13.54 -6.45 11.60
N ILE A 414 -13.35 -5.92 12.81
CA ILE A 414 -14.10 -6.34 14.01
C ILE A 414 -15.60 -6.12 13.82
N THR A 415 -15.99 -4.96 13.31
CA THR A 415 -17.40 -4.65 13.07
C THR A 415 -18.02 -5.59 12.04
N MET A 416 -17.30 -5.89 10.96
CA MET A 416 -17.77 -6.81 9.92
C MET A 416 -17.83 -8.25 10.43
N ALA A 417 -16.86 -8.68 11.23
CA ALA A 417 -16.84 -10.00 11.85
C ALA A 417 -18.08 -10.23 12.75
N ARG A 418 -18.40 -9.25 13.61
CA ARG A 418 -19.61 -9.30 14.46
C ARG A 418 -20.91 -9.32 13.65
N ARG A 419 -20.92 -8.61 12.51
CA ARG A 419 -22.08 -8.62 11.60
C ARG A 419 -22.30 -10.00 10.97
N LEU A 420 -21.25 -10.66 10.53
CA LEU A 420 -21.30 -12.04 10.00
C LEU A 420 -21.75 -13.04 11.08
N GLU A 421 -21.20 -12.96 12.28
CA GLU A 421 -21.53 -13.82 13.39
C GLU A 421 -23.01 -13.70 13.80
N LYS A 422 -23.52 -12.47 13.87
CA LYS A 422 -24.94 -12.21 14.15
C LYS A 422 -25.87 -12.81 13.09
N ALA A 423 -25.42 -12.96 11.86
CA ALA A 423 -26.16 -13.59 10.77
C ALA A 423 -26.04 -15.13 10.77
N GLY A 424 -25.34 -15.72 11.73
CA GLY A 424 -25.19 -17.19 11.85
C GLY A 424 -24.00 -17.77 11.10
N CYS A 425 -23.08 -16.92 10.58
CA CYS A 425 -21.82 -17.41 10.03
C CYS A 425 -20.88 -17.88 11.18
N HIS A 426 -20.10 -18.93 10.92
CA HIS A 426 -19.00 -19.32 11.80
C HIS A 426 -17.79 -18.43 11.49
N VAL A 427 -17.45 -17.52 12.42
CA VAL A 427 -16.36 -16.57 12.26
C VAL A 427 -15.15 -16.98 13.09
N ILE A 428 -13.96 -16.95 12.46
CA ILE A 428 -12.66 -17.19 13.11
C ILE A 428 -11.92 -15.85 13.09
N TYR A 429 -11.51 -15.35 14.25
CA TYR A 429 -10.89 -14.03 14.44
C TYR A 429 -9.36 -14.06 14.30
N GLY A 430 -8.86 -14.56 13.16
CA GLY A 430 -7.43 -14.72 12.94
C GLY A 430 -6.85 -15.96 13.65
N LEU A 431 -5.54 -16.06 13.64
CA LEU A 431 -4.78 -17.17 14.27
C LEU A 431 -3.79 -16.60 15.28
N LYS A 432 -3.64 -17.27 16.42
CA LYS A 432 -2.65 -16.92 17.44
C LYS A 432 -1.23 -17.03 16.88
N GLY A 433 -0.41 -15.99 17.06
CA GLY A 433 0.97 -15.94 16.60
C GLY A 433 1.16 -15.79 15.09
N LEU A 434 0.11 -15.90 14.28
CA LEU A 434 0.16 -15.77 12.82
C LEU A 434 -0.83 -14.73 12.33
N LYS A 435 -0.55 -14.14 11.16
CA LYS A 435 -1.52 -13.32 10.42
C LYS A 435 -1.95 -14.05 9.16
N THR A 436 -3.25 -14.17 8.93
CA THR A 436 -3.77 -14.80 7.70
C THR A 436 -3.77 -13.82 6.56
N HIS A 437 -2.96 -14.11 5.53
CA HIS A 437 -2.83 -13.25 4.35
C HIS A 437 -3.16 -13.97 3.04
N SER A 438 -3.50 -15.26 3.10
CA SER A 438 -4.01 -16.03 1.96
C SER A 438 -5.36 -15.49 1.49
N LYS A 439 -5.64 -15.60 0.19
CA LYS A 439 -6.89 -15.23 -0.44
C LYS A 439 -7.48 -16.44 -1.11
N ILE A 440 -8.44 -17.07 -0.42
CA ILE A 440 -9.09 -18.29 -0.86
C ILE A 440 -10.58 -18.26 -0.51
N THR A 441 -11.39 -18.67 -1.48
CA THR A 441 -12.82 -18.97 -1.28
C THR A 441 -13.07 -20.36 -1.80
N MET A 442 -13.77 -21.18 -1.02
CA MET A 442 -14.21 -22.52 -1.40
C MET A 442 -15.73 -22.61 -1.30
N VAL A 443 -16.37 -23.04 -2.37
CA VAL A 443 -17.80 -23.38 -2.44
C VAL A 443 -17.93 -24.88 -2.59
N VAL A 444 -18.76 -25.49 -1.72
CA VAL A 444 -19.05 -26.92 -1.75
C VAL A 444 -20.47 -27.11 -2.30
N ARG A 445 -20.58 -27.74 -3.46
CA ARG A 445 -21.84 -27.94 -4.18
C ARG A 445 -22.14 -29.43 -4.35
N ARG A 446 -23.39 -29.80 -4.23
CA ARG A 446 -23.89 -31.14 -4.57
C ARG A 446 -24.14 -31.16 -6.08
N GLU A 447 -23.49 -32.08 -6.77
CA GLU A 447 -23.69 -32.34 -8.18
C GLU A 447 -24.38 -33.70 -8.39
N GLU A 448 -24.73 -34.05 -9.62
CA GLU A 448 -25.30 -35.35 -9.94
C GLU A 448 -24.32 -36.51 -9.65
N ASP A 449 -23.03 -36.27 -9.84
CA ASP A 449 -21.94 -37.23 -9.67
C ASP A 449 -21.31 -37.21 -8.26
N GLY A 450 -21.82 -36.38 -7.32
CA GLY A 450 -21.34 -36.30 -5.95
C GLY A 450 -21.16 -34.88 -5.44
N ILE A 451 -20.24 -34.71 -4.51
CA ILE A 451 -19.91 -33.39 -3.95
C ILE A 451 -18.69 -32.82 -4.68
N ARG A 452 -18.82 -31.62 -5.22
CA ARG A 452 -17.74 -30.90 -5.90
C ARG A 452 -17.36 -29.64 -5.14
N ARG A 453 -16.07 -29.32 -5.18
CA ARG A 453 -15.49 -28.12 -4.55
C ARG A 453 -15.02 -27.17 -5.63
N TYR A 454 -15.53 -25.96 -5.58
CA TYR A 454 -15.16 -24.86 -6.46
C TYR A 454 -14.29 -23.90 -5.67
N VAL A 455 -13.10 -23.60 -6.15
CA VAL A 455 -12.10 -22.85 -5.40
C VAL A 455 -11.68 -21.62 -6.21
N HIS A 456 -11.71 -20.46 -5.56
CA HIS A 456 -11.05 -19.25 -6.05
C HIS A 456 -9.81 -18.97 -5.20
N LEU A 457 -8.68 -18.75 -5.88
CA LEU A 457 -7.37 -18.44 -5.28
C LEU A 457 -6.82 -17.18 -5.94
N ALA A 458 -6.32 -16.23 -5.14
CA ALA A 458 -5.88 -14.95 -5.68
C ALA A 458 -4.64 -14.39 -4.98
N THR A 459 -3.97 -13.46 -5.65
CA THR A 459 -2.90 -12.63 -5.06
C THR A 459 -3.46 -11.45 -4.27
N GLY A 460 -4.66 -10.97 -4.63
CA GLY A 460 -5.30 -9.76 -4.13
C GLY A 460 -6.41 -10.00 -3.13
N ASN A 461 -6.69 -8.99 -2.30
CA ASN A 461 -7.74 -9.05 -1.30
C ASN A 461 -9.15 -9.06 -1.92
N TYR A 462 -10.12 -9.59 -1.19
CA TYR A 462 -11.54 -9.56 -1.53
C TYR A 462 -12.16 -8.18 -1.28
N ASN A 463 -11.70 -7.18 -2.06
CA ASN A 463 -12.12 -5.79 -1.91
C ASN A 463 -12.26 -5.13 -3.29
N GLY A 464 -13.50 -4.90 -3.73
CA GLY A 464 -13.82 -4.35 -5.06
C GLY A 464 -13.26 -2.93 -5.30
N LYS A 465 -13.06 -2.12 -4.22
CA LYS A 465 -12.45 -0.79 -4.37
C LYS A 465 -10.95 -0.90 -4.71
N THR A 466 -10.21 -1.73 -3.96
CA THR A 466 -8.77 -1.93 -4.23
C THR A 466 -8.54 -2.69 -5.54
N ALA A 467 -9.43 -3.60 -5.93
CA ALA A 467 -9.33 -4.33 -7.18
C ALA A 467 -9.45 -3.46 -8.45
N ARG A 468 -9.91 -2.20 -8.32
CA ARG A 468 -9.91 -1.21 -9.41
C ARG A 468 -8.60 -0.45 -9.58
N ILE A 469 -7.72 -0.50 -8.60
CA ILE A 469 -6.48 0.29 -8.56
C ILE A 469 -5.22 -0.56 -8.31
N TYR A 470 -5.37 -1.84 -7.93
CA TYR A 470 -4.26 -2.78 -7.70
C TYR A 470 -4.23 -3.81 -8.84
N THR A 471 -3.02 -4.12 -9.33
CA THR A 471 -2.87 -5.25 -10.23
C THR A 471 -2.84 -6.55 -9.42
N ASP A 472 -3.79 -7.44 -9.66
CA ASP A 472 -3.89 -8.74 -9.01
C ASP A 472 -4.36 -9.82 -9.98
N CYS A 473 -4.00 -11.07 -9.69
CA CYS A 473 -4.43 -12.23 -10.46
C CYS A 473 -5.18 -13.21 -9.59
N GLY A 474 -6.13 -13.92 -10.18
CA GLY A 474 -6.86 -15.00 -9.53
C GLY A 474 -7.19 -16.13 -10.50
N ILE A 475 -7.47 -17.30 -9.94
CA ILE A 475 -7.91 -18.47 -10.69
C ILE A 475 -9.14 -19.08 -10.01
N PHE A 476 -10.12 -19.47 -10.82
CA PHE A 476 -11.22 -20.33 -10.40
C PHE A 476 -10.99 -21.72 -10.97
N THR A 477 -11.15 -22.73 -10.13
CA THR A 477 -10.99 -24.14 -10.51
C THR A 477 -11.93 -25.03 -9.71
N CYS A 478 -12.31 -26.15 -10.30
CA CYS A 478 -12.98 -27.25 -9.58
C CYS A 478 -12.17 -28.54 -9.66
N ASN A 479 -10.87 -28.45 -9.98
CA ASN A 479 -9.98 -29.60 -9.95
C ASN A 479 -9.93 -30.23 -8.55
N ASP A 480 -10.07 -31.54 -8.47
CA ASP A 480 -10.21 -32.28 -7.19
C ASP A 480 -9.00 -32.10 -6.28
N GLU A 481 -7.77 -32.04 -6.82
CA GLU A 481 -6.56 -31.88 -6.03
C GLU A 481 -6.51 -30.49 -5.34
N TYR A 482 -6.96 -29.42 -6.03
CA TYR A 482 -7.11 -28.08 -5.43
C TYR A 482 -8.26 -28.03 -4.43
N GLY A 483 -9.36 -28.73 -4.71
CA GLY A 483 -10.51 -28.84 -3.82
C GLY A 483 -10.17 -29.58 -2.52
N ASP A 484 -9.42 -30.67 -2.61
CA ASP A 484 -8.94 -31.42 -1.44
C ASP A 484 -7.99 -30.57 -0.59
N ASP A 485 -7.03 -29.92 -1.23
CA ASP A 485 -6.09 -29.03 -0.54
C ASP A 485 -6.80 -27.83 0.10
N ALA A 486 -7.80 -27.24 -0.56
CA ALA A 486 -8.62 -26.18 0.03
C ALA A 486 -9.38 -26.66 1.27
N SER A 487 -9.93 -27.87 1.23
CA SER A 487 -10.59 -28.47 2.39
C SER A 487 -9.62 -28.69 3.56
N ARG A 488 -8.44 -29.25 3.29
CA ARG A 488 -7.37 -29.44 4.27
C ARG A 488 -6.86 -28.10 4.82
N PHE A 489 -6.73 -27.10 3.95
CA PHE A 489 -6.31 -25.75 4.34
C PHE A 489 -7.30 -25.12 5.33
N PHE A 490 -8.59 -25.15 5.03
CA PHE A 490 -9.59 -24.63 5.95
C PHE A 490 -9.63 -25.41 7.28
N ASN A 491 -9.44 -26.73 7.26
CA ASN A 491 -9.37 -27.53 8.48
C ASN A 491 -8.12 -27.17 9.32
N LEU A 492 -6.99 -26.90 8.66
CA LEU A 492 -5.76 -26.46 9.33
C LEU A 492 -5.93 -25.11 10.04
N ILE A 493 -6.58 -24.14 9.37
CA ILE A 493 -6.73 -22.78 9.92
C ILE A 493 -7.94 -22.62 10.84
N SER A 494 -8.87 -23.57 10.88
CA SER A 494 -10.08 -23.52 11.72
C SER A 494 -10.05 -24.44 12.91
N GLY A 495 -9.09 -25.33 12.99
CA GLY A 495 -9.03 -26.37 14.03
C GLY A 495 -7.60 -26.78 14.37
N TYR A 496 -7.49 -27.66 15.37
CA TYR A 496 -6.22 -28.27 15.78
C TYR A 496 -5.98 -29.53 14.93
N SER A 497 -5.50 -29.34 13.69
CA SER A 497 -5.09 -30.46 12.84
C SER A 497 -3.59 -30.36 12.51
N ASP A 498 -2.94 -31.52 12.43
CA ASP A 498 -1.56 -31.56 11.95
C ASP A 498 -1.48 -31.10 10.49
N PRO A 499 -0.34 -30.50 10.08
CA PRO A 499 -0.14 -30.11 8.69
C PRO A 499 -0.35 -31.30 7.75
N PRO A 500 -1.26 -31.19 6.77
CA PRO A 500 -1.51 -32.28 5.83
C PRO A 500 -0.41 -32.40 4.78
N ILE A 501 -0.40 -33.52 4.06
CA ILE A 501 0.33 -33.64 2.80
C ILE A 501 -0.49 -32.89 1.72
N TRP A 502 0.14 -31.92 1.06
CA TRP A 502 -0.47 -31.11 0.01
C TRP A 502 -0.30 -31.77 -1.36
N ASN A 503 -1.33 -31.67 -2.20
CA ASN A 503 -1.26 -32.09 -3.60
C ASN A 503 -0.66 -30.95 -4.49
N LYS A 504 -1.20 -29.74 -4.37
CA LYS A 504 -0.86 -28.54 -5.16
C LYS A 504 -0.46 -27.36 -4.32
N PHE A 505 -1.04 -27.20 -3.11
CA PHE A 505 -0.80 -26.01 -2.29
C PHE A 505 0.60 -26.05 -1.69
N ILE A 506 1.23 -24.91 -1.71
CA ILE A 506 2.48 -24.63 -1.04
C ILE A 506 2.18 -23.53 -0.02
N VAL A 507 2.40 -23.81 1.25
CA VAL A 507 1.81 -23.04 2.37
C VAL A 507 2.91 -22.45 3.24
N ALA A 508 2.86 -21.16 3.53
CA ALA A 508 3.63 -20.57 4.62
C ALA A 508 2.81 -20.61 5.93
N PRO A 509 3.49 -20.81 7.09
CA PRO A 509 4.94 -20.92 7.29
C PRO A 509 5.50 -22.35 7.16
N LEU A 510 4.76 -23.28 6.59
CA LEU A 510 5.09 -24.72 6.59
C LEU A 510 6.25 -25.07 5.64
N ASN A 511 6.03 -24.90 4.30
CA ASN A 511 6.97 -25.38 3.28
C ASN A 511 7.21 -24.37 2.14
N LEU A 512 6.68 -23.17 2.20
CA LEU A 512 6.73 -22.23 1.07
C LEU A 512 8.16 -21.74 0.78
N ARG A 513 8.94 -21.43 1.82
CA ARG A 513 10.35 -21.01 1.63
C ARG A 513 11.17 -22.15 1.03
N GLU A 514 11.06 -23.34 1.59
CA GLU A 514 11.79 -24.53 1.16
C GLU A 514 11.47 -24.82 -0.31
N ARG A 515 10.22 -24.74 -0.70
CA ARG A 515 9.83 -24.97 -2.10
C ARG A 515 10.38 -23.90 -3.04
N ILE A 516 10.43 -22.63 -2.64
CA ILE A 516 11.11 -21.57 -3.43
C ILE A 516 12.58 -21.91 -3.60
N MET A 517 13.24 -22.33 -2.54
CA MET A 517 14.67 -22.72 -2.58
C MET A 517 14.89 -23.91 -3.51
N ASP A 518 14.04 -24.93 -3.46
CA ASP A 518 14.10 -26.09 -4.34
C ASP A 518 13.92 -25.71 -5.82
N LEU A 519 12.95 -24.84 -6.12
CA LEU A 519 12.72 -24.35 -7.49
C LEU A 519 13.94 -23.58 -8.03
N ILE A 520 14.62 -22.80 -7.19
CA ILE A 520 15.87 -22.12 -7.59
C ILE A 520 16.99 -23.15 -7.77
N ASP A 521 17.06 -24.22 -6.95
CA ASP A 521 18.02 -25.31 -7.11
C ASP A 521 17.79 -26.09 -8.39
N GLU A 522 16.54 -26.34 -8.77
CA GLU A 522 16.21 -26.97 -10.06
C GLU A 522 16.82 -26.17 -11.23
N GLU A 523 16.71 -24.82 -11.22
CA GLU A 523 17.32 -23.96 -12.24
C GLU A 523 18.85 -24.01 -12.21
N ILE A 524 19.46 -24.07 -11.03
CA ILE A 524 20.93 -24.25 -10.87
C ILE A 524 21.35 -25.57 -11.52
N GLN A 525 20.59 -26.65 -11.32
CA GLN A 525 20.91 -27.94 -11.93
C GLN A 525 20.73 -27.90 -13.45
N CYS A 526 19.70 -27.22 -13.97
CA CYS A 526 19.55 -26.99 -15.41
C CYS A 526 20.76 -26.25 -16.00
N ALA A 527 21.18 -25.14 -15.37
CA ALA A 527 22.35 -24.38 -15.81
C ALA A 527 23.64 -25.23 -15.82
N LYS A 528 23.86 -26.06 -14.77
CA LYS A 528 25.01 -26.97 -14.69
C LYS A 528 25.02 -28.04 -15.76
N ARG A 529 23.86 -28.43 -16.27
CA ARG A 529 23.74 -29.37 -17.40
C ARG A 529 23.85 -28.67 -18.77
N GLY A 530 24.01 -27.33 -18.79
CA GLY A 530 24.00 -26.54 -20.02
C GLY A 530 22.62 -26.36 -20.63
N GLU A 531 21.55 -26.61 -19.88
CA GLU A 531 20.17 -26.39 -20.29
C GLU A 531 19.77 -24.94 -20.07
N ASP A 532 18.69 -24.49 -20.72
CA ASP A 532 18.16 -23.13 -20.56
C ASP A 532 17.57 -22.94 -19.16
N ALA A 533 18.18 -22.06 -18.38
CA ALA A 533 17.85 -21.79 -16.97
C ALA A 533 17.50 -20.30 -16.78
N TYR A 534 16.27 -20.02 -16.37
CA TYR A 534 15.78 -18.67 -16.29
C TYR A 534 14.69 -18.49 -15.22
N ILE A 535 14.84 -17.48 -14.39
CA ILE A 535 13.86 -17.11 -13.36
C ILE A 535 13.31 -15.72 -13.65
N ILE A 536 11.99 -15.58 -13.64
CA ILE A 536 11.32 -14.27 -13.54
C ILE A 536 10.49 -14.29 -12.26
N ALA A 537 10.73 -13.33 -11.37
CA ALA A 537 9.96 -13.23 -10.14
C ALA A 537 9.42 -11.81 -9.95
N LYS A 538 8.07 -11.68 -10.00
CA LYS A 538 7.37 -10.42 -9.71
C LYS A 538 6.77 -10.46 -8.32
N MET A 539 7.06 -9.43 -7.52
CA MET A 539 6.60 -9.30 -6.14
C MET A 539 6.63 -7.85 -5.67
N ASN A 540 6.08 -7.57 -4.48
CA ASN A 540 6.17 -6.23 -3.91
C ASN A 540 7.48 -6.00 -3.16
N SER A 541 8.03 -7.03 -2.51
CA SER A 541 9.23 -6.90 -1.67
C SER A 541 10.08 -8.16 -1.66
N LEU A 542 11.40 -7.99 -1.69
CA LEU A 542 12.40 -9.05 -1.62
C LEU A 542 13.39 -8.78 -0.47
N LEU A 543 13.28 -9.54 0.64
CA LEU A 543 14.06 -9.32 1.86
C LEU A 543 14.58 -10.61 2.51
N ASP A 544 14.07 -11.79 2.16
CA ASP A 544 14.49 -13.03 2.83
C ASP A 544 15.94 -13.36 2.49
N LYS A 545 16.82 -13.34 3.51
CA LYS A 545 18.25 -13.56 3.34
C LYS A 545 18.60 -14.93 2.74
N LYS A 546 17.81 -15.98 3.07
CA LYS A 546 18.05 -17.33 2.56
C LYS A 546 17.73 -17.40 1.07
N VAL A 547 16.57 -16.83 0.67
CA VAL A 547 16.17 -16.77 -0.74
C VAL A 547 17.14 -15.91 -1.54
N ILE A 548 17.54 -14.72 -1.03
CA ILE A 548 18.51 -13.85 -1.71
C ILE A 548 19.85 -14.54 -1.89
N ALA A 549 20.38 -15.21 -0.85
CA ALA A 549 21.63 -15.96 -0.95
C ALA A 549 21.55 -17.09 -1.99
N LYS A 550 20.38 -17.73 -2.11
CA LYS A 550 20.12 -18.76 -3.11
C LYS A 550 20.05 -18.18 -4.55
N LEU A 551 19.46 -16.99 -4.72
CA LEU A 551 19.48 -16.28 -6.02
C LEU A 551 20.89 -15.87 -6.42
N TYR A 552 21.74 -15.46 -5.49
CA TYR A 552 23.15 -15.22 -5.75
C TYR A 552 23.90 -16.49 -6.17
N GLU A 553 23.62 -17.61 -5.52
CA GLU A 553 24.15 -18.92 -5.91
C GLU A 553 23.72 -19.29 -7.34
N ALA A 554 22.45 -19.07 -7.67
CA ALA A 554 21.91 -19.33 -9.01
C ALA A 554 22.59 -18.46 -10.07
N SER A 555 22.71 -17.15 -9.83
CA SER A 555 23.40 -16.23 -10.73
C SER A 555 24.88 -16.62 -10.93
N ALA A 556 25.60 -16.95 -9.86
CA ALA A 556 26.98 -17.41 -9.93
C ALA A 556 27.16 -18.74 -10.70
N ASN A 557 26.10 -19.54 -10.84
CA ASN A 557 26.06 -20.76 -11.65
C ASN A 557 25.49 -20.53 -13.06
N GLY A 558 25.30 -19.28 -13.50
CA GLY A 558 24.89 -18.95 -14.87
C GLY A 558 23.38 -18.86 -15.11
N VAL A 559 22.55 -18.98 -14.07
CA VAL A 559 21.09 -18.80 -14.20
C VAL A 559 20.79 -17.32 -14.46
N ARG A 560 20.06 -17.01 -15.52
CA ARG A 560 19.51 -15.68 -15.76
C ARG A 560 18.35 -15.39 -14.81
N ILE A 561 18.31 -14.19 -14.21
CA ILE A 561 17.31 -13.83 -13.21
C ILE A 561 16.83 -12.39 -13.45
N ASP A 562 15.55 -12.25 -13.78
CA ASP A 562 14.87 -10.95 -13.91
C ASP A 562 13.87 -10.78 -12.78
N LEU A 563 14.11 -9.81 -11.88
CA LEU A 563 13.28 -9.52 -10.73
C LEU A 563 12.47 -8.23 -10.96
N ILE A 564 11.15 -8.32 -10.81
CA ILE A 564 10.23 -7.18 -10.90
C ILE A 564 9.75 -6.90 -9.49
N VAL A 565 10.44 -5.99 -8.78
CA VAL A 565 10.18 -5.68 -7.37
C VAL A 565 9.73 -4.24 -7.23
N ARG A 566 8.44 -4.03 -6.95
CA ARG A 566 7.86 -2.69 -6.86
C ARG A 566 8.48 -1.84 -5.75
N GLY A 567 8.62 -2.38 -4.55
CA GLY A 567 8.97 -1.66 -3.33
C GLY A 567 10.38 -1.99 -2.82
N ILE A 568 10.43 -2.64 -1.66
CA ILE A 568 11.68 -2.94 -0.95
C ILE A 568 12.43 -4.06 -1.66
N CYS A 569 13.71 -3.83 -1.95
CA CYS A 569 14.64 -4.84 -2.42
C CYS A 569 15.96 -4.71 -1.66
N THR A 570 16.31 -5.71 -0.87
CA THR A 570 17.61 -5.75 -0.15
C THR A 570 18.70 -6.51 -0.89
N LEU A 571 18.37 -7.15 -2.02
CA LEU A 571 19.32 -7.76 -2.94
C LEU A 571 20.10 -6.68 -3.70
N ARG A 572 21.37 -6.90 -4.00
CA ARG A 572 22.25 -6.04 -4.80
C ARG A 572 22.50 -6.69 -6.18
N PRO A 573 21.96 -6.14 -7.27
CA PRO A 573 22.25 -6.65 -8.62
C PRO A 573 23.61 -6.18 -9.11
N GLY A 574 24.19 -6.87 -10.11
CA GLY A 574 25.39 -6.43 -10.84
C GLY A 574 26.68 -6.46 -10.03
N ILE A 575 26.79 -7.25 -8.97
CA ILE A 575 28.05 -7.50 -8.26
C ILE A 575 28.81 -8.58 -9.01
N VAL A 576 30.03 -8.23 -9.48
CA VAL A 576 30.91 -9.12 -10.25
C VAL A 576 31.15 -10.47 -9.55
N GLY A 577 30.91 -11.56 -10.24
CA GLY A 577 31.04 -12.93 -9.74
C GLY A 577 29.95 -13.38 -8.77
N VAL A 578 28.94 -12.54 -8.50
CA VAL A 578 27.86 -12.82 -7.54
C VAL A 578 26.47 -12.65 -8.16
N SER A 579 26.21 -11.51 -8.75
CA SER A 579 24.89 -11.16 -9.28
C SER A 579 24.96 -10.54 -10.69
N ASP A 580 25.93 -10.95 -11.48
CA ASP A 580 26.10 -10.50 -12.85
C ASP A 580 24.89 -10.82 -13.73
N ASN A 581 24.20 -11.93 -13.43
CA ASN A 581 23.04 -12.40 -14.19
C ASN A 581 21.70 -11.98 -13.54
N ILE A 582 21.73 -11.06 -12.56
CA ILE A 582 20.50 -10.57 -11.91
C ILE A 582 20.23 -9.14 -12.34
N THR A 583 19.02 -8.91 -12.88
CA THR A 583 18.44 -7.56 -13.04
C THR A 583 17.31 -7.35 -12.06
N VAL A 584 17.17 -6.13 -11.54
CA VAL A 584 16.06 -5.72 -10.68
C VAL A 584 15.37 -4.52 -11.29
N ARG A 585 14.09 -4.66 -11.54
CA ARG A 585 13.23 -3.65 -12.13
C ARG A 585 12.10 -3.29 -11.14
N SER A 586 11.77 -2.01 -11.08
CA SER A 586 10.63 -1.49 -10.32
C SER A 586 9.73 -0.69 -11.25
N ILE A 587 8.42 -0.88 -11.15
CA ILE A 587 7.42 -0.14 -11.90
C ILE A 587 6.49 0.55 -10.91
N VAL A 588 6.34 1.88 -11.08
CA VAL A 588 5.40 2.72 -10.36
C VAL A 588 4.59 3.47 -11.41
N GLY A 589 3.27 3.38 -11.36
CA GLY A 589 2.41 3.99 -12.36
C GLY A 589 0.98 4.16 -11.87
N ARG A 590 0.04 4.24 -12.80
CA ARG A 590 -1.39 4.45 -12.55
C ARG A 590 -1.97 3.43 -11.58
N PHE A 591 -1.66 2.14 -11.77
CA PHE A 591 -2.10 1.05 -10.92
C PHE A 591 -0.97 0.61 -9.99
N LEU A 592 -1.32 0.22 -8.78
CA LEU A 592 -0.35 -0.30 -7.82
C LEU A 592 0.00 -1.75 -8.19
N GLU A 593 1.24 -1.99 -8.55
CA GLU A 593 1.76 -3.32 -8.85
C GLU A 593 1.72 -4.20 -7.60
N HIS A 594 0.84 -5.19 -7.58
CA HIS A 594 0.56 -5.96 -6.36
C HIS A 594 0.62 -7.48 -6.51
N HIS A 595 0.33 -8.03 -7.69
CA HIS A 595 0.35 -9.47 -7.89
C HIS A 595 1.76 -10.08 -7.72
N ARG A 596 1.82 -11.34 -7.26
CA ARG A 596 3.03 -12.12 -7.13
C ARG A 596 2.93 -13.31 -8.09
N LEU A 597 3.84 -13.29 -9.06
CA LEU A 597 3.93 -14.28 -10.14
C LEU A 597 5.37 -14.75 -10.27
N PHE A 598 5.58 -16.05 -10.26
CA PHE A 598 6.91 -16.64 -10.33
C PHE A 598 6.99 -17.61 -11.50
N TYR A 599 8.00 -17.44 -12.34
CA TYR A 599 8.29 -18.26 -13.51
C TYR A 599 9.67 -18.88 -13.37
N PHE A 600 9.74 -20.17 -13.65
CA PHE A 600 10.96 -20.97 -13.69
C PHE A 600 11.00 -21.74 -15.01
N ARG A 601 12.10 -21.60 -15.75
CA ARG A 601 12.27 -22.19 -17.10
C ARG A 601 12.40 -23.71 -17.07
N ASN A 602 13.13 -24.24 -16.07
CA ASN A 602 13.27 -25.67 -15.79
C ASN A 602 13.62 -26.50 -17.05
N GLY A 603 14.67 -26.08 -17.79
CA GLY A 603 15.13 -26.77 -18.98
C GLY A 603 14.09 -26.88 -20.11
N GLY A 604 13.09 -25.99 -20.13
CA GLY A 604 11.98 -26.01 -21.10
C GLY A 604 10.67 -26.60 -20.59
N ASN A 605 10.66 -27.22 -19.40
CA ASN A 605 9.43 -27.65 -18.71
C ASN A 605 8.95 -26.58 -17.73
N GLU A 606 8.41 -25.50 -18.27
CA GLU A 606 8.08 -24.26 -17.56
C GLU A 606 7.15 -24.47 -16.37
N LYS A 607 7.54 -23.90 -15.21
CA LYS A 607 6.75 -23.85 -14.00
C LYS A 607 6.34 -22.42 -13.70
N ILE A 608 5.06 -22.18 -13.52
CA ILE A 608 4.50 -20.86 -13.18
C ILE A 608 3.69 -20.99 -11.92
N PHE A 609 3.86 -20.02 -11.03
CA PHE A 609 3.15 -19.98 -9.74
C PHE A 609 2.49 -18.62 -9.53
N LEU A 610 1.31 -18.67 -8.92
CA LEU A 610 0.59 -17.54 -8.37
C LEU A 610 0.72 -17.59 -6.85
N SER A 611 1.03 -16.47 -6.19
CA SER A 611 1.24 -16.45 -4.75
C SER A 611 0.61 -15.23 -4.06
N SER A 612 0.19 -15.41 -2.81
CA SER A 612 -0.14 -14.30 -1.93
C SER A 612 1.09 -13.72 -1.20
N ALA A 613 2.21 -14.44 -1.20
CA ALA A 613 3.43 -14.12 -0.46
C ALA A 613 4.43 -13.30 -1.28
N ASP A 614 5.01 -12.27 -0.64
CA ASP A 614 6.30 -11.73 -1.04
C ASP A 614 7.44 -12.56 -0.45
N TRP A 615 8.64 -12.47 -1.02
CA TRP A 615 9.82 -13.16 -0.47
C TRP A 615 10.43 -12.37 0.69
N MET A 616 9.67 -12.32 1.78
CA MET A 616 9.99 -11.61 3.02
C MET A 616 9.95 -12.54 4.22
N PRO A 617 10.85 -12.37 5.23
CA PRO A 617 10.81 -13.19 6.44
C PRO A 617 9.43 -13.25 7.09
N ARG A 618 8.75 -12.11 7.19
CA ARG A 618 7.40 -12.02 7.76
C ARG A 618 6.37 -12.86 6.99
N ASN A 619 6.38 -12.82 5.66
CA ASN A 619 5.45 -13.62 4.85
C ASN A 619 5.76 -15.12 4.96
N LEU A 620 7.04 -15.48 5.03
CA LEU A 620 7.48 -16.87 5.00
C LEU A 620 7.50 -17.55 6.38
N ASN A 621 7.44 -16.78 7.50
CA ASN A 621 7.53 -17.32 8.86
C ASN A 621 6.32 -16.97 9.76
N GLU A 622 5.68 -15.81 9.56
CA GLU A 622 4.75 -15.20 10.51
C GLU A 622 3.35 -15.03 9.92
N ARG A 623 3.16 -15.48 8.66
CA ARG A 623 1.88 -15.37 7.96
C ARG A 623 1.44 -16.70 7.38
N VAL A 624 0.13 -16.88 7.30
CA VAL A 624 -0.47 -17.93 6.49
C VAL A 624 -0.62 -17.39 5.07
N GLU A 625 0.18 -17.91 4.15
CA GLU A 625 0.22 -17.55 2.74
C GLU A 625 0.05 -18.79 1.86
N LEU A 626 -0.39 -18.58 0.64
CA LEU A 626 -0.52 -19.63 -0.37
C LEU A 626 0.30 -19.31 -1.61
N MET A 627 0.93 -20.35 -2.16
CA MET A 627 1.48 -20.38 -3.51
C MET A 627 0.94 -21.61 -4.21
N ILE A 628 0.47 -21.46 -5.44
CA ILE A 628 -0.12 -22.53 -6.24
C ILE A 628 0.52 -22.60 -7.62
N PRO A 629 0.73 -23.81 -8.19
CA PRO A 629 1.13 -23.93 -9.58
C PRO A 629 -0.02 -23.56 -10.52
N ILE A 630 0.31 -23.04 -11.68
CA ILE A 630 -0.63 -22.88 -12.80
C ILE A 630 -0.33 -23.99 -13.79
N GLU A 631 -1.32 -24.82 -14.10
CA GLU A 631 -1.13 -26.01 -14.91
C GLU A 631 -1.70 -25.87 -16.34
N ASP A 632 -2.81 -25.14 -16.49
CA ASP A 632 -3.40 -24.87 -17.82
C ASP A 632 -2.39 -24.12 -18.72
N LYS A 633 -2.14 -24.68 -19.92
CA LYS A 633 -1.15 -24.12 -20.84
C LYS A 633 -1.51 -22.72 -21.33
N ARG A 634 -2.81 -22.42 -21.50
CA ARG A 634 -3.29 -21.09 -21.92
C ARG A 634 -3.00 -20.06 -20.84
N HIS A 635 -3.30 -20.40 -19.58
CA HIS A 635 -3.04 -19.53 -18.43
C HIS A 635 -1.53 -19.36 -18.22
N LYS A 636 -0.71 -20.40 -18.38
CA LYS A 636 0.76 -20.28 -18.38
C LYS A 636 1.25 -19.28 -19.41
N ALA A 637 0.81 -19.43 -20.67
CA ALA A 637 1.19 -18.53 -21.75
C ALA A 637 0.76 -17.08 -21.47
N ARG A 638 -0.46 -16.88 -20.95
CA ARG A 638 -0.98 -15.57 -20.60
C ARG A 638 -0.17 -14.90 -19.48
N ILE A 639 0.12 -15.61 -18.40
CA ILE A 639 0.92 -15.09 -17.28
C ILE A 639 2.35 -14.79 -17.74
N LYS A 640 2.94 -15.65 -18.56
CA LYS A 640 4.27 -15.41 -19.13
C LYS A 640 4.26 -14.13 -19.98
N GLY A 641 3.24 -13.92 -20.81
CA GLY A 641 3.08 -12.70 -21.61
C GLY A 641 2.95 -11.45 -20.74
N ILE A 642 2.21 -11.52 -19.60
CA ILE A 642 2.13 -10.44 -18.62
C ILE A 642 3.52 -10.12 -18.05
N LEU A 643 4.29 -11.13 -17.65
CA LEU A 643 5.64 -10.95 -17.12
C LEU A 643 6.58 -10.35 -18.16
N ASP A 644 6.53 -10.84 -19.41
CA ASP A 644 7.35 -10.34 -20.51
C ASP A 644 7.05 -8.86 -20.80
N LEU A 645 5.78 -8.47 -20.74
CA LEU A 645 5.38 -7.08 -20.96
C LEU A 645 5.98 -6.15 -19.89
N TYR A 646 6.00 -6.56 -18.61
CA TYR A 646 6.69 -5.80 -17.57
C TYR A 646 8.20 -5.71 -17.79
N LEU A 647 8.82 -6.72 -18.40
CA LEU A 647 10.27 -6.69 -18.69
C LEU A 647 10.64 -5.74 -19.82
N VAL A 648 9.71 -5.41 -20.72
CA VAL A 648 9.93 -4.45 -21.81
C VAL A 648 9.39 -3.05 -21.54
N ASP A 649 8.79 -2.80 -20.38
CA ASP A 649 8.34 -1.46 -19.97
C ASP A 649 9.52 -0.48 -19.94
N THR A 650 9.36 0.66 -20.65
CA THR A 650 10.37 1.72 -20.75
C THR A 650 9.86 3.06 -20.26
N LEU A 651 8.54 3.20 -20.10
CA LEU A 651 7.94 4.46 -19.67
C LEU A 651 7.94 4.61 -18.14
N LYS A 652 7.64 3.54 -17.41
CA LYS A 652 7.48 3.54 -15.95
C LYS A 652 8.54 2.74 -15.20
N ALA A 653 9.34 1.96 -15.92
CA ALA A 653 10.35 1.12 -15.32
C ALA A 653 11.58 1.90 -14.83
N HIS A 654 12.05 1.52 -13.65
CA HIS A 654 13.31 1.95 -13.06
C HIS A 654 14.19 0.73 -12.81
N LEU A 655 15.42 0.73 -13.29
CA LEU A 655 16.40 -0.31 -13.04
C LEU A 655 17.27 0.03 -11.83
N MET A 656 17.52 -0.98 -11.00
CA MET A 656 18.35 -0.87 -9.80
C MET A 656 19.83 -1.09 -10.15
N ARG A 657 20.71 -0.23 -9.61
CA ARG A 657 22.17 -0.39 -9.68
C ARG A 657 22.71 -1.13 -8.47
N ALA A 658 23.95 -1.58 -8.58
CA ALA A 658 24.67 -2.25 -7.49
C ALA A 658 24.82 -1.43 -6.21
N ASP A 659 24.73 -0.10 -6.28
CA ASP A 659 24.74 0.83 -5.16
C ASP A 659 23.38 1.07 -4.52
N GLY A 660 22.30 0.45 -5.03
CA GLY A 660 20.92 0.62 -4.58
C GLY A 660 20.21 1.84 -5.14
N SER A 661 20.86 2.63 -5.98
CA SER A 661 20.18 3.69 -6.72
C SER A 661 19.33 3.11 -7.85
N TYR A 662 18.33 3.88 -8.27
CA TYR A 662 17.47 3.53 -9.39
C TYR A 662 17.58 4.59 -10.47
N TYR A 663 17.54 4.15 -11.73
CA TYR A 663 17.47 5.05 -12.88
C TYR A 663 16.32 4.65 -13.79
N LYS A 664 15.66 5.65 -14.37
CA LYS A 664 14.54 5.45 -15.31
C LYS A 664 15.08 4.82 -16.59
N VAL A 665 14.39 3.81 -17.09
CA VAL A 665 14.70 3.23 -18.41
C VAL A 665 14.31 4.26 -19.47
N SER A 666 15.20 4.52 -20.41
CA SER A 666 14.92 5.37 -21.58
C SER A 666 15.08 4.52 -22.84
N ASN A 667 14.08 4.54 -23.69
CA ASN A 667 14.16 3.94 -25.02
C ASN A 667 14.03 5.01 -26.10
N ILE A 668 14.92 4.95 -27.09
CA ILE A 668 14.93 5.87 -28.23
C ILE A 668 13.84 5.48 -29.26
N GLU A 669 13.41 4.20 -29.26
CA GLU A 669 12.48 3.65 -30.27
C GLU A 669 10.99 3.82 -29.93
N GLY A 670 10.67 4.38 -28.78
CA GLY A 670 9.31 4.70 -28.34
C GLY A 670 9.04 4.29 -26.89
N PRO A 671 8.26 5.09 -26.13
CA PRO A 671 7.88 4.74 -24.77
C PRO A 671 6.82 3.63 -24.78
N LEU A 672 7.02 2.59 -23.95
CA LEU A 672 6.06 1.51 -23.74
C LEU A 672 5.71 1.43 -22.26
N SER A 673 4.43 1.48 -21.93
CA SER A 673 3.90 1.27 -20.58
C SER A 673 3.17 -0.07 -20.51
N ALA A 674 3.64 -0.98 -19.68
CA ALA A 674 2.98 -2.27 -19.49
C ALA A 674 1.52 -2.14 -19.04
N GLN A 675 1.20 -1.15 -18.19
CA GLN A 675 -0.16 -0.93 -17.72
C GLN A 675 -1.08 -0.39 -18.82
N GLU A 676 -0.59 0.50 -19.68
CA GLU A 676 -1.37 1.03 -20.80
C GLU A 676 -1.64 -0.04 -21.85
N GLU A 677 -0.62 -0.86 -22.19
CA GLU A 677 -0.78 -1.98 -23.10
C GLU A 677 -1.80 -3.02 -22.59
N LEU A 678 -1.78 -3.31 -21.28
CA LEU A 678 -2.75 -4.21 -20.67
C LEU A 678 -4.17 -3.63 -20.69
N MET A 679 -4.33 -2.29 -20.52
CA MET A 679 -5.62 -1.63 -20.68
C MET A 679 -6.10 -1.68 -22.14
N GLU A 680 -5.21 -1.44 -23.09
CA GLU A 680 -5.55 -1.50 -24.51
C GLU A 680 -5.93 -2.91 -24.94
N ALA A 681 -5.15 -3.90 -24.52
CA ALA A 681 -5.46 -5.31 -24.75
C ALA A 681 -6.83 -5.71 -24.19
N ALA A 682 -7.19 -5.23 -23.00
CA ALA A 682 -8.51 -5.45 -22.41
C ALA A 682 -9.63 -4.76 -23.21
N ASN A 683 -9.38 -3.58 -23.78
CA ASN A 683 -10.37 -2.83 -24.58
C ASN A 683 -10.58 -3.45 -25.97
N THR A 684 -9.54 -4.05 -26.56
CA THR A 684 -9.56 -4.64 -27.90
C THR A 684 -10.01 -6.10 -27.91
N GLN A 685 -10.62 -6.57 -26.83
CA GLN A 685 -11.08 -7.96 -26.64
C GLN A 685 -12.09 -8.43 -27.68
N ASP A 686 -11.64 -8.59 -28.93
CA ASP A 686 -12.22 -9.55 -29.85
C ASP A 686 -11.38 -10.83 -29.72
N SER A 687 -12.03 -11.93 -29.36
CA SER A 687 -11.44 -13.20 -28.91
C SER A 687 -10.45 -13.87 -29.87
N ARG A 688 -10.23 -13.31 -31.05
CA ARG A 688 -9.28 -13.79 -32.08
C ARG A 688 -7.91 -13.11 -32.08
N GLU A 689 -7.77 -11.93 -31.45
CA GLU A 689 -6.53 -11.15 -31.49
C GLU A 689 -5.62 -11.32 -30.25
N GLN A 690 -6.08 -11.96 -29.17
CA GLN A 690 -5.23 -12.17 -27.99
C GLN A 690 -3.99 -13.03 -28.26
N MET A 691 -4.03 -13.95 -29.21
CA MET A 691 -2.83 -14.67 -29.66
C MET A 691 -1.85 -13.76 -30.43
N THR A 692 -2.35 -12.73 -31.12
CA THR A 692 -1.53 -11.79 -31.89
C THR A 692 -0.82 -10.72 -31.05
N VAL A 693 -1.38 -10.34 -29.90
CA VAL A 693 -0.72 -9.38 -28.98
C VAL A 693 0.56 -10.01 -28.39
N ILE A 694 0.51 -11.27 -28.00
CA ILE A 694 1.70 -12.00 -27.50
C ILE A 694 2.77 -12.13 -28.60
N GLU A 695 2.39 -12.25 -29.88
CA GLU A 695 3.33 -12.29 -31.00
C GLU A 695 3.94 -10.91 -31.33
N ARG A 696 3.25 -9.80 -31.08
CA ARG A 696 3.79 -8.43 -31.26
C ARG A 696 4.90 -8.09 -30.26
N PHE A 697 4.93 -8.72 -29.10
CA PHE A 697 5.90 -8.46 -28.02
C PHE A 697 7.05 -9.48 -27.97
N LYS A 698 7.48 -10.04 -29.09
CA LYS A 698 8.76 -10.76 -29.12
C LYS A 698 9.89 -9.80 -28.78
N PRO A 699 10.71 -10.07 -27.75
CA PRO A 699 11.80 -9.17 -27.39
C PRO A 699 12.76 -9.01 -28.59
N MET A 700 12.89 -7.77 -29.09
CA MET A 700 13.87 -7.41 -30.12
C MET A 700 15.31 -7.30 -29.59
N PHE A 701 15.65 -8.04 -28.56
CA PHE A 701 17.04 -8.15 -28.14
C PHE A 701 17.70 -9.34 -28.83
N LYS A 702 18.22 -9.10 -30.03
CA LYS A 702 19.33 -9.89 -30.53
C LYS A 702 20.53 -9.55 -29.67
N MET A 703 20.98 -10.49 -28.85
CA MET A 703 22.34 -10.42 -28.29
C MET A 703 23.29 -10.28 -29.49
N LYS A 704 24.08 -9.21 -29.51
CA LYS A 704 25.27 -9.15 -30.34
C LYS A 704 26.20 -10.26 -29.84
N GLU A 705 26.58 -11.14 -30.76
CA GLU A 705 27.67 -12.09 -30.59
C GLU A 705 28.99 -11.41 -30.18
#